data_d1d641ed0274eecf855a7cf64cabc07a
#
_entry.id   d1d641ed0274eecf855a7cf64cabc07a
#
_cell.length_a   1.000
_cell.length_b   1.000
_cell.length_c   1.000
_cell.angle_alpha   90.00
_cell.angle_beta   90.00
_cell.angle_gamma   90.00
#
_symmetry.space_group_name_H-M   'P 1'
#
loop_
_entity.id
_entity.type
_entity.pdbx_description
1 polymer ?
#
loop_
_entity_poly.entity_id
_entity_poly.type
_entity_poly.pdbx_seq_one_letter_code
_entity_poly.pdbx_strand_id
1 'polypeptide(L)'
;MRVTQRRSYQIAALPVAIGLGVSLLFPPAAVAQSTTSAKPTSTSTSKSRSSNSSSSGSLGSSSLNGLTDYLDTNAVERTPIRVDERPQINGLPDGVSVERVKWITDRRIELQIKSKVMPKDVVKVQMLLARDWHSQPNRKFPEVWALDGLRATDIESGWTSETNIEQLFADKNVNVILPVGGESSFYSDWQSEDNGKHYMWESFLLNELIPVLKNGYRANGDRAIFGLSMGGTAAMNLAERNPDLFKFVGSFSGYLDTTSPGMPDAIRTAQQDAGGYHSEAMWGPDGSQQWIDHDPKLGIKALKGMKVYVSAGSGRDDFGQPGSVAKHPANAAGIGLEVISRMTTQTFVDFARRDGVEVTSVFRPSGVHDWPYWQFEMGQAWPHIAGALNLSQSDRGADCTPVGAIAEATKGGVIGNCVNNEYDVAGGKGQDFTNGRAFWSPNTGAQALYGRIGTVYTELGGPGSWLGFPTSTERGLANGGRFVTFEHGNIYWTLQTDAIAVPTDIVNKWGDLKWENGDLGYPVAEATEHNGGLVQKFQNGYVTRNPKGANNWVRGAIATKYGELQTAKSKLGYPTSDEKSINGGAFQEFENGNIYWSPATGAHVIYYGDIYKAWGEKGYEQGEYGYPTSDQESASGSITFQGGKMSQSNGKVREERN
;
A
#
# COMPACT_ATOMS: atom_id res chain seq x y z
N MET A 1 20.80 29.77 71.10
CA MET A 1 19.73 28.85 71.56
C MET A 1 18.51 29.04 70.70
N ARG A 2 18.35 28.17 69.72
CA ARG A 2 17.04 27.81 69.09
C ARG A 2 17.22 26.41 68.50
N VAL A 3 16.52 25.47 69.12
CA VAL A 3 16.48 24.07 68.75
C VAL A 3 15.52 23.92 67.56
N THR A 4 16.00 23.40 66.45
CA THR A 4 15.14 22.99 65.33
C THR A 4 14.91 21.50 65.40
N GLN A 5 13.69 21.08 65.65
CA GLN A 5 13.21 19.69 65.60
C GLN A 5 13.17 19.22 64.17
N ARG A 6 13.89 18.13 63.88
CA ARG A 6 13.73 17.32 62.67
C ARG A 6 12.53 16.39 62.86
N ARG A 7 11.52 16.55 62.03
CA ARG A 7 10.45 15.54 61.90
C ARG A 7 10.91 14.48 60.89
N SER A 8 11.10 13.28 61.40
CA SER A 8 11.28 12.06 60.58
C SER A 8 9.90 11.62 60.06
N TYR A 9 9.75 11.60 58.73
CA TYR A 9 8.61 10.90 58.13
C TYR A 9 9.03 9.44 57.87
N GLN A 10 8.41 8.53 58.62
CA GLN A 10 8.45 7.11 58.30
C GLN A 10 7.44 6.87 57.17
N ILE A 11 7.96 6.47 55.98
CA ILE A 11 7.18 5.96 54.90
C ILE A 11 6.84 4.51 55.26
N ALA A 12 5.55 4.25 55.59
CA ALA A 12 5.05 2.91 55.74
C ALA A 12 4.90 2.31 54.32
N ALA A 13 5.70 1.32 54.01
CA ALA A 13 5.53 0.48 52.84
C ALA A 13 4.30 -0.44 53.10
N LEU A 14 3.24 -0.22 52.36
CA LEU A 14 2.15 -1.18 52.26
C LEU A 14 2.52 -2.19 51.15
N PRO A 15 2.50 -3.48 51.43
CA PRO A 15 2.61 -4.48 50.38
C PRO A 15 1.27 -4.56 49.62
N VAL A 16 1.28 -4.19 48.36
CA VAL A 16 0.14 -4.45 47.46
C VAL A 16 0.28 -5.90 46.96
N ALA A 17 -0.39 -6.80 47.62
CA ALA A 17 -0.62 -8.14 47.09
C ALA A 17 -1.71 -8.02 46.01
N ILE A 18 -1.36 -8.16 44.76
CA ILE A 18 -2.32 -8.30 43.68
C ILE A 18 -2.80 -9.76 43.67
N GLY A 19 -3.83 -10.04 44.48
CA GLY A 19 -4.63 -11.23 44.36
C GLY A 19 -5.76 -10.98 43.38
N LEU A 20 -5.70 -11.57 42.17
CA LEU A 20 -6.82 -11.65 41.24
C LEU A 20 -7.92 -12.56 41.85
N GLY A 21 -8.87 -11.95 42.59
CA GLY A 21 -10.03 -12.62 43.08
C GLY A 21 -11.16 -11.60 43.28
N VAL A 22 -11.82 -11.19 42.19
CA VAL A 22 -13.02 -10.39 42.25
C VAL A 22 -14.23 -11.31 42.17
N SER A 23 -14.79 -11.71 43.35
CA SER A 23 -16.13 -12.29 43.44
C SER A 23 -17.15 -11.15 43.42
N LEU A 24 -17.83 -10.97 42.31
CA LEU A 24 -18.98 -10.04 42.22
C LEU A 24 -20.24 -10.77 42.60
N LEU A 25 -20.77 -10.41 43.77
CA LEU A 25 -22.13 -10.72 44.20
C LEU A 25 -23.09 -9.68 43.58
N PHE A 26 -23.99 -10.11 42.69
CA PHE A 26 -25.13 -9.34 42.23
C PHE A 26 -26.42 -9.85 42.88
N PRO A 27 -27.33 -8.97 43.33
CA PRO A 27 -28.69 -9.38 43.73
C PRO A 27 -29.58 -9.57 42.49
N PRO A 28 -30.59 -10.45 42.52
CA PRO A 28 -31.42 -10.75 41.38
C PRO A 28 -32.47 -9.66 41.15
N ALA A 29 -32.59 -9.19 39.91
CA ALA A 29 -33.69 -8.35 39.45
C ALA A 29 -34.73 -9.18 38.69
N ALA A 30 -35.98 -8.87 38.93
CA ALA A 30 -37.19 -9.58 38.58
C ALA A 30 -37.50 -9.64 37.07
N VAL A 31 -38.06 -10.79 36.67
CA VAL A 31 -38.65 -11.10 35.38
C VAL A 31 -39.95 -10.35 35.16
N ALA A 32 -40.13 -9.73 34.00
CA ALA A 32 -41.44 -9.39 33.45
C ALA A 32 -41.57 -10.00 32.06
N GLN A 33 -42.50 -10.95 31.95
CA GLN A 33 -42.93 -11.56 30.67
C GLN A 33 -43.91 -10.62 29.95
N SER A 34 -43.83 -10.53 28.64
CA SER A 34 -44.99 -10.33 27.79
C SER A 34 -44.82 -11.02 26.44
N THR A 35 -45.82 -11.81 26.12
CA THR A 35 -46.08 -12.68 24.99
C THR A 35 -46.58 -11.91 23.76
N THR A 36 -46.27 -12.38 22.54
CA THR A 36 -47.14 -12.83 21.42
C THR A 36 -46.39 -12.66 20.13
N SER A 37 -46.10 -13.75 19.43
CA SER A 37 -46.82 -14.44 18.35
C SER A 37 -46.68 -13.81 16.94
N ALA A 38 -45.99 -14.44 16.03
CA ALA A 38 -46.45 -15.20 14.88
C ALA A 38 -45.37 -15.39 13.78
N LYS A 39 -45.29 -16.63 13.32
CA LYS A 39 -44.57 -17.14 12.14
C LYS A 39 -45.40 -16.91 10.86
N PRO A 40 -44.95 -17.08 9.59
CA PRO A 40 -44.31 -18.32 9.10
C PRO A 40 -43.24 -18.24 8.01
N THR A 41 -42.42 -19.30 8.00
CA THR A 41 -41.89 -20.17 6.93
C THR A 41 -41.45 -19.66 5.54
N SER A 42 -40.21 -19.97 5.16
CA SER A 42 -39.96 -20.96 4.10
C SER A 42 -38.47 -21.36 4.00
N THR A 43 -38.30 -22.64 3.76
CA THR A 43 -37.16 -23.52 3.62
C THR A 43 -36.26 -23.24 2.41
N SER A 44 -34.94 -23.46 2.56
CA SER A 44 -34.17 -24.27 1.59
C SER A 44 -32.84 -24.76 2.20
N THR A 45 -32.65 -26.04 2.06
CA THR A 45 -31.55 -26.90 2.49
C THR A 45 -30.32 -26.80 1.60
N SER A 46 -29.11 -26.79 2.18
CA SER A 46 -27.97 -27.45 1.56
C SER A 46 -27.00 -28.00 2.63
N LYS A 47 -26.69 -29.28 2.45
CA LYS A 47 -25.82 -30.12 3.29
C LYS A 47 -24.35 -29.79 3.08
N SER A 48 -23.57 -29.73 4.13
CA SER A 48 -22.14 -30.03 4.05
C SER A 48 -21.71 -30.96 5.20
N ARG A 49 -20.82 -31.85 4.85
CA ARG A 49 -20.35 -33.01 5.61
C ARG A 49 -19.45 -32.60 6.78
N SER A 50 -19.70 -33.23 7.91
CA SER A 50 -18.79 -33.30 9.06
C SER A 50 -17.69 -34.34 8.82
N SER A 51 -16.46 -33.99 9.22
CA SER A 51 -15.42 -34.98 9.53
C SER A 51 -15.04 -34.85 11.01
N ASN A 52 -15.32 -35.93 11.74
CA ASN A 52 -14.93 -36.13 13.13
C ASN A 52 -13.41 -36.33 13.26
N SER A 53 -12.79 -35.70 14.21
CA SER A 53 -11.61 -36.23 14.87
C SER A 53 -11.71 -36.02 16.39
N SER A 54 -11.38 -37.09 17.08
CA SER A 54 -11.58 -37.39 18.48
C SER A 54 -10.81 -36.49 19.45
N SER A 55 -11.52 -36.06 20.50
CA SER A 55 -11.02 -35.33 21.64
C SER A 55 -10.29 -36.22 22.65
N SER A 56 -9.13 -35.79 23.14
CA SER A 56 -8.62 -36.14 24.44
C SER A 56 -8.67 -34.91 25.34
N GLY A 57 -9.44 -34.99 26.42
CA GLY A 57 -9.71 -33.88 27.31
C GLY A 57 -8.52 -33.49 28.18
N SER A 58 -8.31 -32.20 28.34
CA SER A 58 -7.62 -31.60 29.46
C SER A 58 -8.50 -30.46 30.00
N LEU A 59 -8.88 -30.59 31.24
CA LEU A 59 -9.66 -29.60 31.98
C LEU A 59 -8.74 -28.45 32.42
N GLY A 60 -9.09 -27.22 32.08
CA GLY A 60 -8.61 -26.06 32.81
C GLY A 60 -7.86 -25.03 31.97
N SER A 61 -8.58 -24.21 31.18
CA SER A 61 -8.17 -22.84 30.85
C SER A 61 -9.23 -22.16 29.96
N SER A 62 -10.44 -21.99 30.40
CA SER A 62 -11.53 -21.49 29.55
C SER A 62 -12.23 -20.23 30.08
N SER A 63 -11.49 -19.25 30.62
CA SER A 63 -12.13 -18.02 31.07
C SER A 63 -11.40 -16.71 30.76
N LEU A 64 -10.26 -16.73 30.05
CA LEU A 64 -9.54 -15.49 29.69
C LEU A 64 -9.56 -15.16 28.19
N ASN A 65 -9.83 -16.13 27.31
CA ASN A 65 -9.78 -15.93 25.85
C ASN A 65 -10.87 -14.99 25.28
N GLY A 66 -11.90 -14.66 26.02
CA GLY A 66 -12.96 -13.72 25.57
C GLY A 66 -12.73 -12.26 25.95
N LEU A 67 -11.70 -11.96 26.77
CA LEU A 67 -11.43 -10.61 27.25
C LEU A 67 -10.44 -9.84 26.36
N THR A 68 -9.69 -10.53 25.50
CA THR A 68 -8.61 -9.99 24.70
C THR A 68 -8.92 -9.85 23.21
N ASP A 69 -9.93 -10.54 22.69
CA ASP A 69 -10.38 -10.44 21.27
C ASP A 69 -10.72 -9.00 20.85
N TYR A 70 -11.02 -8.12 21.81
CA TYR A 70 -11.34 -6.71 21.58
C TYR A 70 -10.12 -5.85 21.19
N LEU A 71 -8.90 -6.30 21.46
CA LEU A 71 -7.67 -5.58 21.11
C LEU A 71 -7.07 -6.02 19.78
N ASP A 72 -7.67 -7.01 19.10
CA ASP A 72 -7.25 -7.44 17.78
C ASP A 72 -7.55 -6.32 16.76
N THR A 73 -6.64 -6.14 15.81
CA THR A 73 -6.79 -5.14 14.77
C THR A 73 -7.69 -5.62 13.63
N ASN A 74 -8.37 -4.71 12.94
CA ASN A 74 -9.14 -4.99 11.72
C ASN A 74 -8.24 -5.05 10.46
N ALA A 75 -7.02 -5.51 10.61
CA ALA A 75 -6.04 -5.58 9.53
C ALA A 75 -6.50 -6.49 8.40
N VAL A 76 -6.42 -5.99 7.16
CA VAL A 76 -6.80 -6.72 5.95
C VAL A 76 -5.72 -6.58 4.87
N GLU A 77 -5.54 -7.64 4.08
CA GLU A 77 -4.64 -7.54 2.92
C GLU A 77 -5.24 -6.57 1.89
N ARG A 78 -4.50 -5.51 1.57
CA ARG A 78 -4.94 -4.48 0.62
C ARG A 78 -4.55 -4.85 -0.80
N THR A 79 -5.47 -4.68 -1.75
CA THR A 79 -5.17 -4.83 -3.18
C THR A 79 -4.38 -3.62 -3.65
N PRO A 80 -3.15 -3.78 -4.14
CA PRO A 80 -2.36 -2.66 -4.64
C PRO A 80 -2.90 -2.18 -5.99
N ILE A 81 -2.74 -0.88 -6.25
CA ILE A 81 -3.01 -0.28 -7.55
C ILE A 81 -1.83 -0.47 -8.53
N ARG A 82 -0.62 -0.70 -7.99
CA ARG A 82 0.61 -0.96 -8.74
C ARG A 82 1.57 -1.76 -7.88
N VAL A 83 2.43 -2.55 -8.52
CA VAL A 83 3.52 -3.30 -7.87
C VAL A 83 4.82 -3.05 -8.64
N ASP A 84 5.87 -2.62 -7.94
CA ASP A 84 7.22 -2.51 -8.48
C ASP A 84 8.06 -3.67 -7.94
N GLU A 85 8.56 -4.53 -8.82
CA GLU A 85 9.39 -5.68 -8.47
C GLU A 85 10.87 -5.26 -8.42
N ARG A 86 11.55 -5.56 -7.32
CA ARG A 86 13.00 -5.39 -7.11
C ARG A 86 13.55 -4.04 -7.54
N PRO A 87 13.05 -2.92 -7.02
CA PRO A 87 13.60 -1.61 -7.35
C PRO A 87 15.08 -1.56 -6.98
N GLN A 88 15.91 -1.02 -7.88
CA GLN A 88 17.34 -0.91 -7.66
C GLN A 88 17.65 0.28 -6.74
N ILE A 89 18.12 0.01 -5.53
CA ILE A 89 18.55 1.02 -4.56
C ILE A 89 20.01 0.81 -4.25
N ASN A 90 20.83 1.81 -4.56
CA ASN A 90 22.27 1.75 -4.31
C ASN A 90 22.60 2.09 -2.84
N GLY A 91 23.69 1.52 -2.31
CA GLY A 91 24.20 1.84 -0.99
C GLY A 91 23.41 1.21 0.17
N LEU A 92 22.70 0.11 -0.08
CA LEU A 92 22.11 -0.72 0.96
C LEU A 92 23.19 -1.60 1.61
N PRO A 93 23.01 -1.99 2.89
CA PRO A 93 23.87 -2.97 3.54
C PRO A 93 23.86 -4.32 2.80
N ASP A 94 24.97 -5.07 2.88
CA ASP A 94 25.10 -6.38 2.29
C ASP A 94 24.00 -7.34 2.81
N GLY A 95 23.29 -7.97 1.87
CA GLY A 95 22.21 -8.91 2.17
C GLY A 95 20.83 -8.26 2.38
N VAL A 96 20.76 -6.93 2.29
CA VAL A 96 19.50 -6.17 2.38
C VAL A 96 19.05 -5.75 0.97
N SER A 97 17.79 -5.97 0.66
CA SER A 97 17.19 -5.53 -0.61
C SER A 97 15.69 -5.26 -0.45
N VAL A 98 15.14 -4.38 -1.25
CA VAL A 98 13.69 -4.24 -1.40
C VAL A 98 13.24 -5.20 -2.50
N GLU A 99 12.53 -6.25 -2.13
CA GLU A 99 12.07 -7.27 -3.07
C GLU A 99 10.83 -6.81 -3.85
N ARG A 100 9.98 -6.01 -3.20
CA ARG A 100 8.74 -5.53 -3.79
C ARG A 100 8.27 -4.24 -3.14
N VAL A 101 7.64 -3.37 -3.94
CA VAL A 101 6.89 -2.21 -3.46
C VAL A 101 5.46 -2.33 -3.95
N LYS A 102 4.52 -2.48 -3.03
CA LYS A 102 3.09 -2.45 -3.33
C LYS A 102 2.59 -1.01 -3.12
N TRP A 103 2.06 -0.39 -4.14
CA TRP A 103 1.35 0.89 -4.05
C TRP A 103 -0.11 0.61 -3.71
N ILE A 104 -0.53 0.92 -2.51
CA ILE A 104 -1.91 0.74 -2.05
C ILE A 104 -2.77 1.92 -2.53
N THR A 105 -2.21 3.13 -2.41
CA THR A 105 -2.74 4.37 -3.00
C THR A 105 -1.57 5.15 -3.60
N ASP A 106 -1.81 6.29 -4.22
CA ASP A 106 -0.73 7.17 -4.70
C ASP A 106 0.19 7.68 -3.58
N ARG A 107 -0.22 7.57 -2.32
CA ARG A 107 0.51 8.06 -1.16
C ARG A 107 0.77 7.02 -0.08
N ARG A 108 0.22 5.83 -0.20
CA ARG A 108 0.49 4.71 0.71
C ARG A 108 1.15 3.57 -0.03
N ILE A 109 2.37 3.25 0.38
CA ILE A 109 3.13 2.12 -0.16
C ILE A 109 3.45 1.11 0.93
N GLU A 110 3.66 -0.15 0.55
CA GLU A 110 4.21 -1.22 1.38
C GLU A 110 5.52 -1.71 0.78
N LEU A 111 6.59 -1.55 1.55
CA LEU A 111 7.91 -2.07 1.23
C LEU A 111 8.04 -3.49 1.75
N GLN A 112 8.43 -4.43 0.91
CA GLN A 112 8.78 -5.80 1.27
C GLN A 112 10.29 -5.93 1.23
N ILE A 113 10.92 -5.97 2.41
CA ILE A 113 12.37 -5.88 2.57
C ILE A 113 12.92 -7.23 2.97
N LYS A 114 13.87 -7.76 2.16
CA LYS A 114 14.72 -8.86 2.57
C LYS A 114 15.71 -8.34 3.60
N SER A 115 15.64 -8.88 4.80
CA SER A 115 16.50 -8.53 5.92
C SER A 115 17.65 -9.53 6.06
N LYS A 116 18.83 -9.03 6.46
CA LYS A 116 19.96 -9.88 6.84
C LYS A 116 19.82 -10.38 8.28
N VAL A 117 19.28 -9.52 9.18
CA VAL A 117 19.16 -9.88 10.61
C VAL A 117 17.91 -10.70 10.92
N MET A 118 16.87 -10.60 10.06
CA MET A 118 15.67 -11.45 10.12
C MET A 118 15.48 -12.21 8.80
N PRO A 119 16.37 -13.15 8.46
CA PRO A 119 16.44 -13.73 7.11
C PRO A 119 15.33 -14.74 6.77
N LYS A 120 14.59 -15.21 7.77
CA LYS A 120 13.50 -16.18 7.57
C LYS A 120 12.28 -15.57 6.89
N ASP A 121 12.06 -14.24 7.10
CA ASP A 121 10.87 -13.54 6.66
C ASP A 121 11.22 -12.32 5.80
N VAL A 122 10.30 -11.94 4.93
CA VAL A 122 10.33 -10.63 4.28
C VAL A 122 9.66 -9.64 5.24
N VAL A 123 10.41 -8.64 5.70
CA VAL A 123 9.89 -7.64 6.63
C VAL A 123 9.10 -6.60 5.85
N LYS A 124 7.85 -6.36 6.26
CA LYS A 124 6.98 -5.35 5.65
C LYS A 124 7.12 -4.02 6.40
N VAL A 125 7.17 -2.94 5.66
CA VAL A 125 7.10 -1.58 6.19
C VAL A 125 6.13 -0.78 5.33
N GLN A 126 5.05 -0.32 5.92
CA GLN A 126 4.15 0.61 5.24
C GLN A 126 4.70 2.03 5.37
N MET A 127 4.45 2.85 4.37
CA MET A 127 4.91 4.22 4.33
C MET A 127 3.82 5.12 3.75
N LEU A 128 3.50 6.20 4.48
CA LEU A 128 2.69 7.28 3.94
C LEU A 128 3.65 8.35 3.42
N LEU A 129 3.53 8.65 2.14
CA LEU A 129 4.40 9.58 1.45
C LEU A 129 4.02 11.03 1.81
N ALA A 130 5.00 11.91 1.91
CA ALA A 130 4.82 13.33 2.18
C ALA A 130 3.86 13.99 1.16
N ARG A 131 3.12 15.04 1.58
CA ARG A 131 2.18 15.78 0.71
C ARG A 131 2.77 16.11 -0.66
N ASP A 132 3.98 16.65 -0.68
CA ASP A 132 4.63 17.13 -1.90
C ASP A 132 5.52 16.07 -2.56
N TRP A 133 5.32 14.79 -2.26
CA TRP A 133 6.13 13.69 -2.79
C TRP A 133 6.18 13.70 -4.32
N HIS A 134 5.06 13.80 -4.99
CA HIS A 134 4.98 13.77 -6.45
C HIS A 134 5.28 15.14 -7.09
N SER A 135 4.88 16.24 -6.46
CA SER A 135 5.09 17.59 -6.99
C SER A 135 6.53 18.09 -6.86
N GLN A 136 7.30 17.55 -5.89
CA GLN A 136 8.69 17.92 -5.62
C GLN A 136 9.62 16.70 -5.64
N PRO A 137 9.94 16.13 -6.80
CA PRO A 137 10.62 14.84 -6.93
C PRO A 137 12.05 14.83 -6.35
N ASN A 138 12.70 15.97 -6.24
CA ASN A 138 14.06 16.10 -5.70
C ASN A 138 14.09 16.47 -4.21
N ARG A 139 12.94 16.74 -3.59
CA ARG A 139 12.85 17.09 -2.17
C ARG A 139 13.03 15.87 -1.30
N LYS A 140 13.78 16.03 -0.21
CA LYS A 140 13.86 15.08 0.90
C LYS A 140 12.95 15.52 2.02
N PHE A 141 12.38 14.55 2.74
CA PHE A 141 11.39 14.78 3.78
C PHE A 141 11.84 14.21 5.12
N PRO A 142 11.49 14.85 6.24
CA PRO A 142 11.65 14.25 7.55
C PRO A 142 10.70 13.06 7.72
N GLU A 143 11.02 12.23 8.71
CA GLU A 143 10.31 10.97 8.97
C GLU A 143 9.57 11.02 10.30
N VAL A 144 8.39 10.44 10.34
CA VAL A 144 7.61 10.18 11.56
C VAL A 144 7.37 8.68 11.64
N TRP A 145 7.99 8.03 12.61
CA TRP A 145 7.87 6.59 12.82
C TRP A 145 6.77 6.33 13.85
N ALA A 146 5.84 5.42 13.52
CA ALA A 146 4.74 5.04 14.41
C ALA A 146 4.77 3.53 14.66
N LEU A 147 4.98 3.13 15.91
CA LEU A 147 5.11 1.74 16.34
C LEU A 147 3.78 1.22 16.89
N ASP A 148 3.43 0.01 16.49
CA ASP A 148 2.20 -0.68 16.89
C ASP A 148 2.28 -1.23 18.33
N GLY A 149 1.13 -1.63 18.86
CA GLY A 149 1.00 -2.29 20.15
C GLY A 149 1.37 -3.77 20.14
N LEU A 150 1.05 -4.44 21.25
CA LEU A 150 1.45 -5.84 21.53
C LEU A 150 0.92 -6.84 20.49
N ARG A 151 -0.26 -6.58 19.91
CA ARG A 151 -0.93 -7.44 18.92
C ARG A 151 -0.74 -6.96 17.48
N ALA A 152 0.44 -6.43 17.17
CA ALA A 152 0.82 -6.05 15.81
C ALA A 152 0.72 -7.27 14.88
N THR A 153 0.02 -7.13 13.76
CA THR A 153 -0.17 -8.20 12.78
C THR A 153 0.87 -8.16 11.67
N ASP A 154 1.13 -9.30 11.02
CA ASP A 154 1.99 -9.38 9.83
C ASP A 154 1.25 -8.95 8.53
N ILE A 155 0.03 -8.42 8.64
CA ILE A 155 -0.84 -8.05 7.50
C ILE A 155 -0.74 -6.56 7.20
N GLU A 156 -1.06 -5.72 8.18
CA GLU A 156 -1.18 -4.27 8.06
C GLU A 156 -0.86 -3.63 9.41
N SER A 157 -0.30 -2.41 9.42
CA SER A 157 -0.13 -1.66 10.67
C SER A 157 -1.47 -1.29 11.28
N GLY A 158 -1.63 -1.49 12.59
CA GLY A 158 -2.81 -1.08 13.32
C GLY A 158 -3.10 0.42 13.23
N TRP A 159 -2.08 1.25 13.06
CA TRP A 159 -2.28 2.68 12.82
C TRP A 159 -3.10 2.96 11.56
N THR A 160 -2.94 2.14 10.50
CA THR A 160 -3.68 2.33 9.25
C THR A 160 -5.04 1.62 9.24
N SER A 161 -5.21 0.53 10.01
CA SER A 161 -6.48 -0.19 10.09
C SER A 161 -7.47 0.41 11.10
N GLU A 162 -6.96 0.99 12.22
CA GLU A 162 -7.79 1.40 13.35
C GLU A 162 -7.89 2.93 13.52
N THR A 163 -7.07 3.71 12.80
CA THR A 163 -7.02 5.16 12.97
C THR A 163 -7.14 5.93 11.66
N ASN A 164 -7.27 7.24 11.79
CA ASN A 164 -7.26 8.17 10.66
C ASN A 164 -5.86 8.71 10.34
N ILE A 165 -4.79 7.92 10.57
CA ILE A 165 -3.40 8.37 10.37
C ILE A 165 -3.14 8.85 8.94
N GLU A 166 -3.73 8.18 7.93
CA GLU A 166 -3.62 8.59 6.53
C GLU A 166 -4.20 9.99 6.30
N GLN A 167 -5.38 10.28 6.89
CA GLN A 167 -6.03 11.59 6.79
C GLN A 167 -5.27 12.64 7.57
N LEU A 168 -4.79 12.31 8.79
CA LEU A 168 -4.05 13.26 9.61
C LEU A 168 -2.77 13.73 8.93
N PHE A 169 -2.01 12.82 8.31
CA PHE A 169 -0.73 13.15 7.68
C PHE A 169 -0.83 13.51 6.19
N ALA A 170 -2.01 13.44 5.60
CA ALA A 170 -2.22 13.62 4.18
C ALA A 170 -1.76 14.99 3.65
N ASP A 171 -1.94 16.05 4.41
CA ASP A 171 -1.59 17.43 4.06
C ASP A 171 -0.23 17.89 4.63
N LYS A 172 0.58 16.97 5.17
CA LYS A 172 1.84 17.28 5.85
C LYS A 172 3.06 16.83 5.04
N ASN A 173 4.15 17.59 5.11
CA ASN A 173 5.39 17.27 4.40
C ASN A 173 6.34 16.41 5.25
N VAL A 174 5.87 15.26 5.68
CA VAL A 174 6.63 14.21 6.36
C VAL A 174 6.31 12.85 5.75
N ASN A 175 7.30 11.96 5.72
CA ASN A 175 7.07 10.55 5.46
C ASN A 175 6.67 9.86 6.77
N VAL A 176 5.57 9.12 6.80
CA VAL A 176 5.20 8.31 7.97
C VAL A 176 5.64 6.88 7.75
N ILE A 177 6.38 6.31 8.69
CA ILE A 177 6.99 4.98 8.61
C ILE A 177 6.29 4.06 9.61
N LEU A 178 5.73 2.99 9.12
CA LEU A 178 4.87 2.07 9.84
C LEU A 178 5.40 0.64 9.67
N PRO A 179 6.32 0.18 10.54
CA PRO A 179 6.73 -1.23 10.55
C PRO A 179 5.51 -2.13 10.74
N VAL A 180 5.41 -3.21 9.98
CA VAL A 180 4.29 -4.18 10.03
C VAL A 180 4.79 -5.48 10.63
N GLY A 181 4.07 -6.00 11.62
CA GLY A 181 4.49 -7.17 12.37
C GLY A 181 5.18 -6.81 13.69
N GLY A 182 5.83 -7.80 14.28
CA GLY A 182 6.50 -7.63 15.57
C GLY A 182 5.57 -7.79 16.77
N GLU A 183 4.55 -8.65 16.66
CA GLU A 183 3.72 -9.07 17.79
C GLU A 183 4.58 -9.40 19.00
N SER A 184 4.30 -8.83 20.14
CA SER A 184 5.01 -9.06 21.42
C SER A 184 6.52 -8.75 21.43
N SER A 185 7.06 -8.12 20.34
CA SER A 185 8.52 -7.97 20.16
C SER A 185 9.16 -6.87 21.01
N PHE A 186 8.40 -5.91 21.49
CA PHE A 186 8.89 -4.64 22.05
C PHE A 186 9.89 -3.92 21.12
N TYR A 187 9.85 -4.27 19.81
CA TYR A 187 10.77 -3.77 18.77
C TYR A 187 12.25 -3.84 19.18
N SER A 188 12.61 -4.88 19.96
CA SER A 188 13.97 -5.14 20.45
C SER A 188 14.60 -6.34 19.75
N ASP A 189 15.90 -6.49 19.94
CA ASP A 189 16.65 -7.67 19.49
C ASP A 189 16.55 -8.75 20.58
N TRP A 190 15.90 -9.85 20.24
CA TRP A 190 15.72 -10.97 21.16
C TRP A 190 17.01 -11.78 21.30
N GLN A 191 17.29 -12.27 22.51
CA GLN A 191 18.47 -13.07 22.79
C GLN A 191 18.40 -14.48 22.18
N SER A 192 17.19 -15.01 21.97
CA SER A 192 16.97 -16.34 21.40
C SER A 192 15.65 -16.43 20.63
N GLU A 193 15.55 -17.47 19.81
CA GLU A 193 14.31 -17.83 19.13
C GLU A 193 13.27 -18.34 20.14
N ASP A 194 12.01 -17.90 19.97
CA ASP A 194 10.86 -18.36 20.74
C ASP A 194 9.62 -18.42 19.85
N ASN A 195 8.79 -19.45 20.00
CA ASN A 195 7.58 -19.70 19.23
C ASN A 195 7.73 -19.46 17.71
N GLY A 196 8.87 -19.90 17.15
CA GLY A 196 9.18 -19.78 15.71
C GLY A 196 9.63 -18.39 15.25
N LYS A 197 9.75 -17.41 16.15
CA LYS A 197 10.23 -16.05 15.86
C LYS A 197 11.57 -15.80 16.56
N HIS A 198 12.48 -15.17 15.84
CA HIS A 198 13.69 -14.56 16.40
C HIS A 198 13.74 -13.11 15.95
N TYR A 199 13.13 -12.28 16.76
CA TYR A 199 13.04 -10.86 16.45
C TYR A 199 14.37 -10.13 16.64
N MET A 200 14.76 -9.36 15.64
CA MET A 200 15.92 -8.46 15.62
C MET A 200 15.47 -7.07 15.16
N TRP A 201 14.41 -6.57 15.79
CA TRP A 201 13.74 -5.37 15.32
C TRP A 201 14.59 -4.11 15.47
N GLU A 202 15.31 -3.95 16.59
CA GLU A 202 16.18 -2.76 16.77
C GLU A 202 17.25 -2.73 15.67
N SER A 203 17.96 -3.83 15.45
CA SER A 203 18.94 -3.96 14.38
C SER A 203 18.35 -3.75 12.99
N PHE A 204 17.18 -4.28 12.71
CA PHE A 204 16.50 -4.05 11.43
C PHE A 204 16.15 -2.58 11.24
N LEU A 205 15.48 -1.97 12.21
CA LEU A 205 15.00 -0.58 12.11
C LEU A 205 16.18 0.40 11.94
N LEU A 206 17.24 0.25 12.72
CA LEU A 206 18.33 1.21 12.76
C LEU A 206 19.41 0.96 11.70
N ASN A 207 19.74 -0.30 11.42
CA ASN A 207 20.87 -0.63 10.56
C ASN A 207 20.47 -1.02 9.13
N GLU A 208 19.23 -1.45 8.90
CA GLU A 208 18.74 -1.88 7.58
C GLU A 208 17.68 -0.93 7.01
N LEU A 209 16.64 -0.57 7.78
CA LEU A 209 15.57 0.29 7.29
C LEU A 209 16.03 1.73 7.06
N ILE A 210 16.82 2.33 7.96
CA ILE A 210 17.34 3.70 7.77
C ILE A 210 18.07 3.85 6.42
N PRO A 211 19.03 2.99 6.03
CA PRO A 211 19.64 3.04 4.70
C PRO A 211 18.63 2.90 3.55
N VAL A 212 17.63 2.02 3.67
CA VAL A 212 16.57 1.88 2.65
C VAL A 212 15.81 3.20 2.48
N LEU A 213 15.36 3.82 3.56
CA LEU A 213 14.61 5.08 3.53
C LEU A 213 15.46 6.25 3.01
N LYS A 214 16.71 6.34 3.44
CA LYS A 214 17.64 7.39 3.03
C LYS A 214 17.99 7.35 1.54
N ASN A 215 18.26 6.14 1.02
CA ASN A 215 18.77 5.96 -0.33
C ASN A 215 17.66 5.74 -1.36
N GLY A 216 16.52 5.14 -0.97
CA GLY A 216 15.41 4.83 -1.86
C GLY A 216 14.19 5.74 -1.72
N TYR A 217 13.96 6.30 -0.51
CA TYR A 217 12.68 6.93 -0.19
C TYR A 217 12.80 8.36 0.35
N ARG A 218 13.84 9.07 -0.07
CA ARG A 218 14.03 10.52 0.13
C ARG A 218 13.93 11.01 1.58
N ALA A 219 14.37 10.16 2.54
CA ALA A 219 14.53 10.58 3.92
C ALA A 219 15.64 11.63 4.05
N ASN A 220 15.41 12.71 4.84
CA ASN A 220 16.40 13.76 5.07
C ASN A 220 17.29 13.52 6.29
N GLY A 221 16.91 12.56 7.16
CA GLY A 221 17.62 12.21 8.39
C GLY A 221 17.02 12.79 9.67
N ASP A 222 16.11 13.77 9.59
CA ASP A 222 15.36 14.25 10.76
C ASP A 222 14.21 13.29 11.06
N ARG A 223 14.18 12.75 12.29
CA ARG A 223 13.20 11.72 12.68
C ARG A 223 12.50 12.06 13.97
N ALA A 224 11.20 11.79 13.96
CA ALA A 224 10.37 11.67 15.15
C ALA A 224 9.91 10.20 15.26
N ILE A 225 9.78 9.71 16.47
CA ILE A 225 9.24 8.37 16.75
C ILE A 225 8.17 8.47 17.82
N PHE A 226 7.08 7.73 17.63
CA PHE A 226 6.09 7.51 18.67
C PHE A 226 5.51 6.09 18.57
N GLY A 227 4.83 5.68 19.59
CA GLY A 227 4.11 4.40 19.58
C GLY A 227 3.06 4.35 20.66
N LEU A 228 2.23 3.34 20.58
CA LEU A 228 1.20 3.05 21.59
C LEU A 228 1.54 1.78 22.36
N SER A 229 1.13 1.70 23.63
CA SER A 229 1.29 0.48 24.45
C SER A 229 2.73 -0.06 24.37
N MET A 230 2.93 -1.32 23.95
CA MET A 230 4.24 -1.92 23.67
C MET A 230 5.11 -1.02 22.79
N GLY A 231 4.54 -0.49 21.70
CA GLY A 231 5.27 0.43 20.80
C GLY A 231 5.65 1.75 21.44
N GLY A 232 4.88 2.22 22.43
CA GLY A 232 5.21 3.39 23.24
C GLY A 232 6.43 3.16 24.14
N THR A 233 6.54 1.97 24.75
CA THR A 233 7.73 1.51 25.48
C THR A 233 8.92 1.40 24.54
N ALA A 234 8.72 0.77 23.40
CA ALA A 234 9.77 0.57 22.39
C ALA A 234 10.29 1.90 21.82
N ALA A 235 9.41 2.86 21.53
CA ALA A 235 9.82 4.18 21.04
C ALA A 235 10.75 4.89 22.04
N MET A 236 10.45 4.84 23.34
CA MET A 236 11.33 5.38 24.38
C MET A 236 12.66 4.67 24.42
N ASN A 237 12.68 3.33 24.46
CA ASN A 237 13.91 2.54 24.47
C ASN A 237 14.79 2.83 23.26
N LEU A 238 14.22 2.87 22.05
CA LEU A 238 14.96 3.19 20.83
C LEU A 238 15.57 4.59 20.87
N ALA A 239 14.82 5.58 21.36
CA ALA A 239 15.30 6.96 21.47
C ALA A 239 16.38 7.12 22.56
N GLU A 240 16.24 6.46 23.72
CA GLU A 240 17.21 6.49 24.82
C GLU A 240 18.53 5.83 24.45
N ARG A 241 18.46 4.72 23.74
CA ARG A 241 19.64 3.97 23.30
C ARG A 241 20.32 4.62 22.09
N ASN A 242 19.59 5.46 21.32
CA ASN A 242 20.07 6.10 20.09
C ASN A 242 19.64 7.58 20.02
N PRO A 243 20.05 8.41 20.99
CA PRO A 243 19.53 9.79 21.15
C PRO A 243 19.83 10.72 19.98
N ASP A 244 20.88 10.45 19.21
CA ASP A 244 21.27 11.27 18.04
C ASP A 244 20.38 11.02 16.82
N LEU A 245 19.60 9.94 16.81
CA LEU A 245 18.77 9.56 15.67
C LEU A 245 17.41 10.24 15.64
N PHE A 246 16.91 10.70 16.80
CA PHE A 246 15.55 11.23 16.92
C PHE A 246 15.55 12.64 17.49
N LYS A 247 14.62 13.48 16.99
CA LYS A 247 14.37 14.84 17.48
C LYS A 247 13.18 14.90 18.44
N PHE A 248 12.31 13.91 18.35
CA PHE A 248 11.11 13.76 19.15
C PHE A 248 10.87 12.29 19.47
N VAL A 249 10.41 12.03 20.69
CA VAL A 249 9.89 10.73 21.09
C VAL A 249 8.54 10.89 21.78
N GLY A 250 7.58 10.03 21.42
CA GLY A 250 6.24 9.99 21.98
C GLY A 250 5.84 8.60 22.47
N SER A 251 5.18 8.51 23.63
CA SER A 251 4.60 7.27 24.14
C SER A 251 3.15 7.51 24.54
N PHE A 252 2.24 6.75 23.90
CA PHE A 252 0.82 6.77 24.22
C PHE A 252 0.48 5.48 24.97
N SER A 253 0.19 5.61 26.25
CA SER A 253 -0.14 4.46 27.12
C SER A 253 0.94 3.36 27.16
N GLY A 254 2.24 3.73 27.03
CA GLY A 254 3.34 2.78 27.12
C GLY A 254 3.63 2.36 28.57
N TYR A 255 4.29 1.22 28.74
CA TYR A 255 4.84 0.80 30.03
C TYR A 255 6.25 1.39 30.17
N LEU A 256 6.35 2.55 30.83
CA LEU A 256 7.59 3.31 30.92
C LEU A 256 8.41 3.01 32.21
N ASP A 257 8.08 1.90 32.85
CA ASP A 257 8.75 1.29 33.98
C ASP A 257 8.60 -0.22 33.82
N THR A 258 9.64 -0.92 33.38
CA THR A 258 9.58 -2.35 33.09
C THR A 258 10.21 -3.23 34.18
N THR A 259 11.00 -2.65 35.10
CA THR A 259 11.77 -3.41 36.09
C THR A 259 11.24 -3.33 37.52
N SER A 260 10.26 -2.42 37.83
CA SER A 260 9.69 -2.36 39.18
C SER A 260 8.92 -3.64 39.52
N PRO A 261 8.84 -4.01 40.82
CA PRO A 261 8.19 -5.24 41.26
C PRO A 261 6.78 -5.42 40.68
N GLY A 262 6.55 -6.56 40.02
CA GLY A 262 5.30 -6.92 39.34
C GLY A 262 5.25 -6.53 37.86
N MET A 263 6.11 -5.66 37.37
CA MET A 263 6.12 -5.27 35.94
C MET A 263 6.69 -6.37 35.04
N PRO A 264 7.78 -7.08 35.39
CA PRO A 264 8.22 -8.23 34.59
C PRO A 264 7.12 -9.30 34.46
N ASP A 265 6.38 -9.60 35.53
CA ASP A 265 5.26 -10.56 35.49
C ASP A 265 4.10 -10.05 34.61
N ALA A 266 3.81 -8.76 34.65
CA ALA A 266 2.78 -8.15 33.80
C ALA A 266 3.14 -8.25 32.30
N ILE A 267 4.41 -7.96 31.95
CA ILE A 267 4.93 -8.07 30.57
C ILE A 267 4.92 -9.52 30.11
N ARG A 268 5.40 -10.45 30.95
CA ARG A 268 5.41 -11.89 30.67
C ARG A 268 3.99 -12.40 30.40
N THR A 269 3.02 -12.04 31.24
CA THR A 269 1.63 -12.42 31.07
C THR A 269 1.06 -11.87 29.77
N ALA A 270 1.35 -10.62 29.44
CA ALA A 270 0.87 -9.98 28.22
C ALA A 270 1.47 -10.65 26.96
N GLN A 271 2.77 -10.96 26.92
CA GLN A 271 3.41 -11.66 25.82
C GLN A 271 2.88 -13.09 25.64
N GLN A 272 2.67 -13.81 26.76
CA GLN A 272 2.08 -15.13 26.73
C GLN A 272 0.64 -15.12 26.16
N ASP A 273 -0.17 -14.13 26.54
CA ASP A 273 -1.54 -13.98 26.07
C ASP A 273 -1.62 -13.56 24.59
N ALA A 274 -0.74 -12.66 24.14
CA ALA A 274 -0.76 -12.14 22.78
C ALA A 274 -0.30 -13.18 21.74
N GLY A 275 0.80 -13.89 21.98
CA GLY A 275 1.37 -14.78 20.97
C GLY A 275 2.05 -16.02 21.55
N GLY A 276 1.85 -16.33 22.84
CA GLY A 276 2.48 -17.50 23.48
C GLY A 276 3.99 -17.37 23.68
N TYR A 277 4.51 -16.14 23.71
CA TYR A 277 5.93 -15.85 23.85
C TYR A 277 6.40 -15.77 25.30
N HIS A 278 7.70 -15.98 25.52
CA HIS A 278 8.36 -15.93 26.82
C HIS A 278 9.34 -14.74 26.86
N SER A 279 9.19 -13.87 27.85
CA SER A 279 10.03 -12.67 28.00
C SER A 279 11.52 -12.99 28.22
N GLU A 280 11.83 -14.20 28.68
CA GLU A 280 13.19 -14.69 28.83
C GLU A 280 13.93 -14.81 27.49
N ALA A 281 13.22 -15.14 26.41
CA ALA A 281 13.77 -15.15 25.06
C ALA A 281 14.09 -13.73 24.56
N MET A 282 13.31 -12.75 24.99
CA MET A 282 13.46 -11.34 24.63
C MET A 282 14.63 -10.70 25.41
N TRP A 283 14.50 -10.60 26.73
CA TRP A 283 15.43 -9.83 27.58
C TRP A 283 16.14 -10.67 28.66
N GLY A 284 16.02 -11.99 28.61
CA GLY A 284 16.60 -12.89 29.61
C GLY A 284 15.80 -12.91 30.91
N PRO A 285 16.38 -13.51 32.00
CA PRO A 285 15.71 -13.58 33.28
C PRO A 285 15.51 -12.21 33.91
N ASP A 286 14.52 -12.10 34.80
CA ASP A 286 14.19 -10.87 35.52
C ASP A 286 15.44 -10.27 36.18
N GLY A 287 15.62 -8.96 36.03
CA GLY A 287 16.77 -8.23 36.58
C GLY A 287 18.07 -8.41 35.79
N SER A 288 18.05 -9.09 34.65
CA SER A 288 19.19 -9.11 33.72
C SER A 288 19.52 -7.70 33.22
N GLN A 289 20.73 -7.54 32.66
CA GLN A 289 21.15 -6.26 32.10
C GLN A 289 20.23 -5.82 30.97
N GLN A 290 19.69 -6.75 30.16
CA GLN A 290 18.76 -6.43 29.07
C GLN A 290 17.43 -5.84 29.59
N TRP A 291 16.88 -6.33 30.70
CA TRP A 291 15.74 -5.68 31.34
C TRP A 291 16.04 -4.25 31.79
N ILE A 292 17.23 -4.02 32.37
CA ILE A 292 17.68 -2.70 32.81
C ILE A 292 17.86 -1.76 31.61
N ASP A 293 18.49 -2.25 30.53
CA ASP A 293 18.77 -1.48 29.32
C ASP A 293 17.51 -1.16 28.51
N HIS A 294 16.39 -1.86 28.79
CA HIS A 294 15.08 -1.64 28.17
C HIS A 294 14.01 -1.12 29.16
N ASP A 295 14.46 -0.46 30.23
CA ASP A 295 13.57 0.22 31.15
C ASP A 295 13.62 1.74 30.94
N PRO A 296 12.57 2.35 30.32
CA PRO A 296 12.61 3.77 29.98
C PRO A 296 12.89 4.71 31.18
N LYS A 297 12.41 4.39 32.38
CA LYS A 297 12.69 5.24 33.56
C LYS A 297 14.19 5.28 33.93
N LEU A 298 14.95 4.26 33.53
CA LEU A 298 16.39 4.16 33.82
C LEU A 298 17.25 4.81 32.74
N GLY A 299 16.79 4.80 31.47
CA GLY A 299 17.48 5.40 30.33
C GLY A 299 17.25 6.90 30.13
N ILE A 300 16.35 7.50 30.89
CA ILE A 300 15.77 8.83 30.65
C ILE A 300 16.79 9.96 30.48
N LYS A 301 17.98 9.84 31.05
CA LYS A 301 19.05 10.89 30.97
C LYS A 301 19.53 11.10 29.54
N ALA A 302 19.43 10.07 28.69
CA ALA A 302 19.80 10.15 27.29
C ALA A 302 18.84 11.04 26.48
N LEU A 303 17.62 11.26 26.98
CA LEU A 303 16.62 12.12 26.33
C LEU A 303 16.81 13.62 26.58
N LYS A 304 17.85 14.01 27.31
CA LYS A 304 18.08 15.42 27.63
C LYS A 304 18.31 16.25 26.37
N GLY A 305 17.42 17.24 26.15
CA GLY A 305 17.44 18.09 24.97
C GLY A 305 16.55 17.61 23.83
N MET A 306 16.06 16.36 23.87
CA MET A 306 15.04 15.86 22.96
C MET A 306 13.65 16.33 23.38
N LYS A 307 12.73 16.49 22.44
CA LYS A 307 11.31 16.72 22.74
C LYS A 307 10.64 15.40 23.09
N VAL A 308 10.19 15.29 24.33
CA VAL A 308 9.56 14.08 24.89
C VAL A 308 8.09 14.36 25.16
N TYR A 309 7.20 13.49 24.69
CA TYR A 309 5.76 13.55 24.90
C TYR A 309 5.26 12.21 25.46
N VAL A 310 4.58 12.23 26.60
CA VAL A 310 3.97 11.03 27.15
C VAL A 310 2.50 11.28 27.51
N SER A 311 1.64 10.33 27.20
CA SER A 311 0.22 10.40 27.55
C SER A 311 -0.29 9.09 28.12
N ALA A 312 -1.26 9.19 29.02
CA ALA A 312 -2.02 8.07 29.51
C ALA A 312 -3.43 8.52 29.94
N GLY A 313 -4.41 7.68 29.70
CA GLY A 313 -5.78 7.84 30.18
C GLY A 313 -5.92 7.55 31.68
N SER A 314 -7.15 7.56 32.16
CA SER A 314 -7.47 7.31 33.58
C SER A 314 -7.93 5.87 33.86
N GLY A 315 -8.16 5.06 32.86
CA GLY A 315 -8.87 3.80 32.98
C GLY A 315 -10.39 3.98 33.09
N ARG A 316 -10.92 5.19 32.89
CA ARG A 316 -12.36 5.47 32.92
C ARG A 316 -12.89 5.54 31.49
N ASP A 317 -13.86 4.73 31.21
CA ASP A 317 -14.58 4.74 29.93
C ASP A 317 -15.82 5.63 30.02
N ASP A 318 -15.60 6.91 30.34
CA ASP A 318 -16.64 7.91 30.63
C ASP A 318 -16.64 9.00 29.56
N PHE A 319 -17.11 8.67 28.40
CA PHE A 319 -17.18 9.58 27.25
C PHE A 319 -17.97 10.86 27.58
N GLY A 320 -17.56 11.98 26.98
CA GLY A 320 -18.15 13.29 27.18
C GLY A 320 -17.48 14.12 28.28
N GLN A 321 -16.49 13.57 28.99
CA GLN A 321 -15.63 14.38 29.88
C GLN A 321 -14.64 15.21 29.07
N PRO A 322 -14.17 16.37 29.58
CA PRO A 322 -13.15 17.15 28.91
C PRO A 322 -11.92 16.31 28.57
N GLY A 323 -11.53 16.28 27.30
CA GLY A 323 -10.40 15.49 26.81
C GLY A 323 -10.70 14.01 26.53
N SER A 324 -11.96 13.58 26.62
CA SER A 324 -12.38 12.25 26.15
C SER A 324 -12.59 12.21 24.62
N VAL A 325 -12.68 11.01 24.07
CA VAL A 325 -12.97 10.75 22.65
C VAL A 325 -14.39 10.24 22.45
N ALA A 326 -14.77 9.91 21.23
CA ALA A 326 -16.09 9.37 20.92
C ALA A 326 -16.38 8.07 21.69
N LYS A 327 -17.62 7.91 22.09
CA LYS A 327 -18.08 6.75 22.85
C LYS A 327 -18.07 5.48 21.98
N HIS A 328 -17.53 4.41 22.52
CA HIS A 328 -17.66 3.05 22.02
C HIS A 328 -17.89 2.06 23.18
N PRO A 329 -18.11 0.76 22.95
CA PRO A 329 -18.33 -0.20 24.02
C PRO A 329 -17.21 -0.22 25.07
N ALA A 330 -17.56 -0.35 26.34
CA ALA A 330 -16.61 -0.43 27.44
C ALA A 330 -15.70 -1.66 27.29
N ASN A 331 -14.42 -1.46 27.54
CA ASN A 331 -13.38 -2.49 27.48
C ASN A 331 -12.78 -2.73 28.87
N ALA A 332 -13.20 -3.81 29.53
CA ALA A 332 -12.74 -4.12 30.89
C ALA A 332 -11.23 -4.42 30.98
N ALA A 333 -10.67 -5.11 29.98
CA ALA A 333 -9.22 -5.37 29.90
C ALA A 333 -8.46 -4.06 29.66
N GLY A 334 -8.94 -3.23 28.75
CA GLY A 334 -8.37 -1.91 28.47
C GLY A 334 -8.39 -0.96 29.66
N ILE A 335 -9.36 -1.08 30.58
CA ILE A 335 -9.38 -0.32 31.84
C ILE A 335 -8.14 -0.66 32.69
N GLY A 336 -7.90 -1.95 32.93
CA GLY A 336 -6.76 -2.42 33.74
C GLY A 336 -5.41 -2.06 33.14
N LEU A 337 -5.24 -2.30 31.84
CA LEU A 337 -4.01 -1.98 31.11
C LEU A 337 -3.71 -0.47 31.16
N GLU A 338 -4.73 0.39 30.99
CA GLU A 338 -4.53 1.83 31.03
C GLU A 338 -4.13 2.35 32.41
N VAL A 339 -4.68 1.77 33.48
CA VAL A 339 -4.26 2.11 34.85
C VAL A 339 -2.77 1.80 35.06
N ILE A 340 -2.31 0.62 34.61
CA ILE A 340 -0.89 0.23 34.69
C ILE A 340 -0.03 1.17 33.85
N SER A 341 -0.44 1.47 32.63
CA SER A 341 0.25 2.41 31.73
C SER A 341 0.40 3.78 32.38
N ARG A 342 -0.70 4.28 33.01
CA ARG A 342 -0.66 5.56 33.73
C ARG A 342 0.28 5.55 34.92
N MET A 343 0.31 4.48 35.72
CA MET A 343 1.21 4.35 36.87
C MET A 343 2.67 4.34 36.44
N THR A 344 3.03 3.56 35.44
CA THR A 344 4.40 3.46 34.93
C THR A 344 4.84 4.75 34.24
N THR A 345 3.94 5.41 33.50
CA THR A 345 4.20 6.74 32.91
C THR A 345 4.41 7.80 34.00
N GLN A 346 3.65 7.76 35.10
CA GLN A 346 3.87 8.69 36.23
C GLN A 346 5.26 8.47 36.86
N THR A 347 5.66 7.21 37.06
CA THR A 347 7.00 6.87 37.56
C THR A 347 8.08 7.45 36.64
N PHE A 348 7.96 7.28 35.33
CA PHE A 348 8.87 7.84 34.34
C PHE A 348 8.96 9.39 34.47
N VAL A 349 7.82 10.08 34.53
CA VAL A 349 7.77 11.55 34.68
C VAL A 349 8.44 12.01 35.97
N ASP A 350 8.30 11.28 37.07
CA ASP A 350 8.96 11.62 38.35
C ASP A 350 10.48 11.44 38.28
N PHE A 351 10.96 10.41 37.57
CA PHE A 351 12.38 10.24 37.28
C PHE A 351 12.91 11.34 36.36
N ALA A 352 12.15 11.72 35.31
CA ALA A 352 12.51 12.82 34.42
C ALA A 352 12.71 14.13 35.18
N ARG A 353 11.75 14.45 36.05
CA ARG A 353 11.81 15.64 36.88
C ARG A 353 13.03 15.62 37.80
N ARG A 354 13.31 14.46 38.43
CA ARG A 354 14.50 14.28 39.26
C ARG A 354 15.82 14.52 38.50
N ASP A 355 15.87 14.01 37.25
CA ASP A 355 17.10 14.04 36.45
C ASP A 355 17.20 15.28 35.53
N GLY A 356 16.21 16.19 35.63
CA GLY A 356 16.21 17.46 34.90
C GLY A 356 15.99 17.30 33.40
N VAL A 357 15.19 16.29 33.00
CA VAL A 357 14.74 16.06 31.64
C VAL A 357 13.34 16.65 31.48
N GLU A 358 13.16 17.46 30.43
CA GLU A 358 11.89 18.12 30.15
C GLU A 358 10.97 17.14 29.41
N VAL A 359 9.78 16.89 29.95
CA VAL A 359 8.77 15.98 29.39
C VAL A 359 7.40 16.68 29.33
N THR A 360 6.80 16.73 28.18
CA THR A 360 5.37 17.06 28.02
C THR A 360 4.55 15.85 28.47
N SER A 361 4.01 15.90 29.69
CA SER A 361 3.22 14.81 30.25
C SER A 361 1.73 15.15 30.26
N VAL A 362 0.91 14.27 29.68
CA VAL A 362 -0.53 14.45 29.50
C VAL A 362 -1.28 13.29 30.15
N PHE A 363 -1.85 13.55 31.34
CA PHE A 363 -2.67 12.60 32.05
C PHE A 363 -4.14 12.98 31.89
N ARG A 364 -4.86 12.23 31.01
CA ARG A 364 -6.25 12.52 30.71
C ARG A 364 -7.18 12.13 31.86
N PRO A 365 -8.27 12.87 32.09
CA PRO A 365 -9.27 12.52 33.09
C PRO A 365 -10.14 11.32 32.69
N SER A 366 -10.12 10.95 31.40
CA SER A 366 -10.82 9.85 30.78
C SER A 366 -9.87 9.03 29.92
N GLY A 367 -10.27 7.87 29.45
CA GLY A 367 -9.54 7.06 28.49
C GLY A 367 -9.19 5.69 29.02
N VAL A 368 -9.38 4.70 28.14
CA VAL A 368 -8.99 3.30 28.32
C VAL A 368 -7.92 2.92 27.30
N HIS A 369 -7.36 1.74 27.43
CA HIS A 369 -6.28 1.24 26.55
C HIS A 369 -6.87 0.79 25.21
N ASP A 370 -7.11 1.75 24.29
CA ASP A 370 -7.83 1.51 23.04
C ASP A 370 -7.54 2.56 21.96
N TRP A 371 -7.72 2.15 20.69
CA TRP A 371 -7.40 2.88 19.48
C TRP A 371 -7.98 4.29 19.37
N PRO A 372 -9.26 4.57 19.70
CA PRO A 372 -9.81 5.92 19.61
C PRO A 372 -9.06 6.95 20.47
N TYR A 373 -8.55 6.53 21.63
CA TYR A 373 -7.77 7.39 22.52
C TYR A 373 -6.38 7.66 21.96
N TRP A 374 -5.73 6.66 21.36
CA TRP A 374 -4.42 6.82 20.71
C TRP A 374 -4.50 7.66 19.44
N GLN A 375 -5.57 7.49 18.64
CA GLN A 375 -5.86 8.38 17.51
C GLN A 375 -5.96 9.84 17.95
N PHE A 376 -6.69 10.10 19.04
CA PHE A 376 -6.80 11.44 19.61
C PHE A 376 -5.42 11.98 20.05
N GLU A 377 -4.62 11.19 20.77
CA GLU A 377 -3.29 11.59 21.24
C GLU A 377 -2.30 11.83 20.10
N MET A 378 -2.37 11.06 19.03
CA MET A 378 -1.58 11.28 17.80
C MET A 378 -1.83 12.70 17.25
N GLY A 379 -3.08 13.12 17.18
CA GLY A 379 -3.44 14.48 16.77
C GLY A 379 -2.91 15.55 17.72
N GLN A 380 -2.97 15.32 19.05
CA GLN A 380 -2.45 16.24 20.06
C GLN A 380 -0.91 16.32 20.05
N ALA A 381 -0.22 15.24 19.72
CA ALA A 381 1.25 15.20 19.64
C ALA A 381 1.77 15.91 18.38
N TRP A 382 0.98 16.04 17.32
CA TRP A 382 1.43 16.60 16.04
C TRP A 382 2.11 17.98 16.14
N PRO A 383 1.61 19.01 16.86
CA PRO A 383 2.29 20.28 16.99
C PRO A 383 3.69 20.16 17.60
N HIS A 384 3.89 19.23 18.56
CA HIS A 384 5.18 18.96 19.20
C HIS A 384 6.13 18.26 18.23
N ILE A 385 5.65 17.27 17.47
CA ILE A 385 6.41 16.59 16.39
C ILE A 385 6.87 17.62 15.35
N ALA A 386 5.95 18.42 14.83
CA ALA A 386 6.23 19.44 13.82
C ALA A 386 7.23 20.49 14.32
N GLY A 387 7.13 20.87 15.59
CA GLY A 387 8.11 21.76 16.24
C GLY A 387 9.50 21.14 16.37
N ALA A 388 9.61 19.89 16.80
CA ALA A 388 10.87 19.17 16.94
C ALA A 388 11.58 18.94 15.60
N LEU A 389 10.81 18.67 14.53
CA LEU A 389 11.30 18.52 13.15
C LEU A 389 11.58 19.86 12.47
N ASN A 390 11.38 20.99 13.14
CA ASN A 390 11.54 22.35 12.60
C ASN A 390 10.78 22.59 11.29
N LEU A 391 9.58 22.01 11.16
CA LEU A 391 8.77 22.18 9.96
C LEU A 391 8.34 23.63 9.80
N SER A 392 8.40 24.14 8.57
CA SER A 392 7.79 25.42 8.20
C SER A 392 6.28 25.36 8.40
N GLN A 393 5.62 26.50 8.52
CA GLN A 393 4.16 26.56 8.68
C GLN A 393 3.43 25.84 7.53
N SER A 394 3.90 26.04 6.30
CA SER A 394 3.34 25.39 5.12
C SER A 394 3.54 23.86 5.06
N ASP A 395 4.51 23.33 5.78
CA ASP A 395 4.77 21.89 5.86
C ASP A 395 3.96 21.18 6.96
N ARG A 396 3.36 21.96 7.88
CA ARG A 396 2.59 21.43 9.03
C ARG A 396 1.16 21.07 8.71
N GLY A 397 0.65 21.48 7.56
CA GLY A 397 -0.71 21.26 7.07
C GLY A 397 -1.05 22.25 5.98
N ALA A 398 -2.13 22.03 5.28
CA ALA A 398 -2.65 22.90 4.24
C ALA A 398 -3.82 23.72 4.79
N ASP A 399 -3.85 25.02 4.43
CA ASP A 399 -5.00 25.90 4.63
C ASP A 399 -5.62 26.19 3.27
N CYS A 400 -6.65 25.45 2.90
CA CYS A 400 -7.31 25.53 1.60
C CYS A 400 -8.80 25.20 1.71
N THR A 401 -9.56 25.68 0.74
CA THR A 401 -10.99 25.39 0.62
C THR A 401 -11.34 25.15 -0.84
N PRO A 402 -11.90 23.98 -1.20
CA PRO A 402 -12.46 23.80 -2.55
C PRO A 402 -13.63 24.74 -2.76
N VAL A 403 -13.74 25.31 -3.95
CA VAL A 403 -14.83 26.24 -4.32
C VAL A 403 -15.48 25.83 -5.64
N GLY A 404 -16.66 26.37 -5.93
CA GLY A 404 -17.35 26.22 -7.21
C GLY A 404 -17.53 24.75 -7.68
N ALA A 405 -17.23 24.51 -8.95
CA ALA A 405 -17.41 23.19 -9.57
C ALA A 405 -16.48 22.12 -8.99
N ILE A 406 -15.25 22.49 -8.59
CA ILE A 406 -14.31 21.56 -7.94
C ILE A 406 -14.84 21.13 -6.58
N ALA A 407 -15.38 22.05 -5.77
CA ALA A 407 -15.99 21.69 -4.49
C ALA A 407 -17.14 20.69 -4.67
N GLU A 408 -17.99 20.88 -5.69
CA GLU A 408 -19.10 19.95 -5.96
C GLU A 408 -18.60 18.58 -6.44
N ALA A 409 -17.60 18.53 -7.33
CA ALA A 409 -17.03 17.28 -7.83
C ALA A 409 -16.29 16.47 -6.75
N THR A 410 -15.82 17.11 -5.67
CA THR A 410 -15.05 16.49 -4.58
C THR A 410 -15.85 16.30 -3.30
N LYS A 411 -17.10 16.69 -3.26
CA LYS A 411 -17.99 16.69 -2.08
C LYS A 411 -18.12 15.32 -1.39
N GLY A 412 -17.97 14.23 -2.12
CA GLY A 412 -18.03 12.86 -1.57
C GLY A 412 -16.78 12.44 -0.80
N GLY A 413 -15.74 13.26 -0.73
CA GLY A 413 -14.49 12.96 -0.02
C GLY A 413 -13.63 11.86 -0.65
N VAL A 414 -13.95 11.39 -1.86
CA VAL A 414 -13.24 10.29 -2.55
C VAL A 414 -11.76 10.58 -2.71
N ILE A 415 -11.39 11.83 -2.98
CA ILE A 415 -9.99 12.25 -3.11
C ILE A 415 -9.45 12.95 -1.86
N GLY A 416 -10.19 12.88 -0.74
CA GLY A 416 -9.78 13.42 0.57
C GLY A 416 -9.88 14.94 0.68
N ASN A 417 -9.06 15.51 1.58
CA ASN A 417 -9.02 16.96 1.82
C ASN A 417 -8.12 17.66 0.81
N CYS A 418 -8.40 18.93 0.50
CA CYS A 418 -7.51 19.73 -0.35
C CYS A 418 -6.14 19.93 0.30
N VAL A 419 -5.10 20.07 -0.51
CA VAL A 419 -3.72 20.35 -0.06
C VAL A 419 -3.19 21.70 -0.56
N ASN A 420 -3.86 22.33 -1.51
CA ASN A 420 -3.61 23.70 -1.99
C ASN A 420 -4.92 24.35 -2.43
N ASN A 421 -4.89 25.63 -2.77
CA ASN A 421 -5.99 26.31 -3.43
C ASN A 421 -5.97 26.03 -4.94
N GLU A 422 -7.07 26.35 -5.63
CA GLU A 422 -7.15 26.24 -7.08
C GLU A 422 -6.01 27.01 -7.77
N TYR A 423 -5.45 26.40 -8.82
CA TYR A 423 -4.43 27.00 -9.69
C TYR A 423 -4.84 26.91 -11.16
N ASP A 424 -4.32 27.85 -11.95
CA ASP A 424 -4.54 27.85 -13.40
C ASP A 424 -3.68 26.77 -14.09
N VAL A 425 -4.30 26.01 -15.00
CA VAL A 425 -3.63 24.97 -15.79
C VAL A 425 -4.28 24.81 -17.15
N ALA A 426 -3.52 24.92 -18.23
CA ALA A 426 -3.95 24.66 -19.61
C ALA A 426 -5.29 25.35 -20.03
N GLY A 427 -5.58 26.55 -19.48
CA GLY A 427 -6.82 27.29 -19.75
C GLY A 427 -8.02 26.87 -18.90
N GLY A 428 -7.83 26.00 -17.93
CA GLY A 428 -8.78 25.60 -16.89
C GLY A 428 -8.21 25.76 -15.49
N LYS A 429 -8.73 25.01 -14.55
CA LYS A 429 -8.32 24.99 -13.14
C LYS A 429 -7.91 23.60 -12.69
N GLY A 430 -6.96 23.55 -11.77
CA GLY A 430 -6.59 22.34 -11.02
C GLY A 430 -6.59 22.62 -9.52
N GLN A 431 -6.82 21.60 -8.72
CA GLN A 431 -6.65 21.64 -7.27
C GLN A 431 -6.20 20.26 -6.80
N ASP A 432 -5.16 20.22 -5.95
CA ASP A 432 -4.63 18.98 -5.42
C ASP A 432 -5.33 18.61 -4.11
N PHE A 433 -5.52 17.33 -3.93
CA PHE A 433 -6.14 16.70 -2.76
C PHE A 433 -5.24 15.60 -2.21
N THR A 434 -5.55 15.12 -1.01
CA THR A 434 -4.72 14.15 -0.29
C THR A 434 -4.61 12.80 -0.99
N ASN A 435 -5.63 12.40 -1.76
CA ASN A 435 -5.69 11.12 -2.48
C ASN A 435 -5.95 11.29 -3.98
N GLY A 436 -5.68 12.47 -4.55
CA GLY A 436 -5.94 12.71 -5.97
C GLY A 436 -5.89 14.18 -6.35
N ARG A 437 -6.46 14.49 -7.50
CA ARG A 437 -6.56 15.85 -8.04
C ARG A 437 -7.92 16.08 -8.68
N ALA A 438 -8.39 17.30 -8.62
CA ALA A 438 -9.56 17.71 -9.38
C ALA A 438 -9.13 18.68 -10.48
N PHE A 439 -9.68 18.50 -11.67
CA PHE A 439 -9.47 19.39 -12.81
C PHE A 439 -10.80 19.89 -13.34
N TRP A 440 -10.83 21.13 -13.77
CA TRP A 440 -12.00 21.77 -14.36
C TRP A 440 -11.63 22.52 -15.63
N SER A 441 -12.49 22.38 -16.65
CA SER A 441 -12.49 23.29 -17.79
C SER A 441 -13.92 23.72 -18.13
N PRO A 442 -14.10 24.84 -18.90
CA PRO A 442 -15.44 25.25 -19.35
C PRO A 442 -16.15 24.18 -20.17
N ASN A 443 -15.39 23.34 -20.88
CA ASN A 443 -15.93 22.34 -21.81
C ASN A 443 -16.27 21.02 -21.13
N THR A 444 -15.49 20.61 -20.11
CA THR A 444 -15.60 19.27 -19.50
C THR A 444 -16.25 19.28 -18.11
N GLY A 445 -16.37 20.47 -17.48
CA GLY A 445 -16.74 20.59 -16.08
C GLY A 445 -15.63 20.10 -15.16
N ALA A 446 -15.95 19.93 -13.88
CA ALA A 446 -14.98 19.45 -12.89
C ALA A 446 -15.01 17.92 -12.79
N GLN A 447 -13.83 17.31 -12.80
CA GLN A 447 -13.65 15.85 -12.64
C GLN A 447 -12.59 15.58 -11.58
N ALA A 448 -12.89 14.65 -10.67
CA ALA A 448 -11.96 14.15 -9.65
C ALA A 448 -11.25 12.91 -10.17
N LEU A 449 -9.92 12.91 -10.13
CA LEU A 449 -9.05 11.79 -10.53
C LEU A 449 -8.25 11.31 -9.33
N TYR A 450 -8.09 10.01 -9.22
CA TYR A 450 -7.41 9.34 -8.13
C TYR A 450 -6.78 8.02 -8.58
N GLY A 451 -6.09 7.34 -7.68
CA GLY A 451 -5.49 6.06 -7.96
C GLY A 451 -4.48 6.09 -9.11
N ARG A 452 -4.22 4.94 -9.71
CA ARG A 452 -3.18 4.82 -10.74
C ARG A 452 -3.49 5.59 -12.03
N ILE A 453 -4.77 5.70 -12.41
CA ILE A 453 -5.18 6.50 -13.58
C ILE A 453 -4.85 7.98 -13.36
N GLY A 454 -5.17 8.53 -12.17
CA GLY A 454 -4.85 9.92 -11.83
C GLY A 454 -3.35 10.18 -11.82
N THR A 455 -2.56 9.23 -11.31
CA THR A 455 -1.09 9.31 -11.28
C THR A 455 -0.51 9.32 -12.69
N VAL A 456 -0.87 8.35 -13.54
CA VAL A 456 -0.38 8.28 -14.94
C VAL A 456 -0.78 9.52 -15.73
N TYR A 457 -2.01 9.99 -15.59
CA TYR A 457 -2.43 11.25 -16.22
C TYR A 457 -1.52 12.43 -15.83
N THR A 458 -1.14 12.51 -14.56
CA THR A 458 -0.22 13.54 -14.06
C THR A 458 1.19 13.36 -14.60
N GLU A 459 1.70 12.13 -14.61
CA GLU A 459 3.02 11.77 -15.17
C GLU A 459 3.11 12.15 -16.66
N LEU A 460 2.02 12.03 -17.41
CA LEU A 460 1.91 12.43 -18.81
C LEU A 460 1.84 13.95 -19.02
N GLY A 461 1.70 14.76 -17.94
CA GLY A 461 1.62 16.23 -18.01
C GLY A 461 0.22 16.79 -17.72
N GLY A 462 -0.73 15.99 -17.27
CA GLY A 462 -2.07 16.41 -16.89
C GLY A 462 -2.86 17.08 -18.03
N PRO A 463 -3.62 18.16 -17.74
CA PRO A 463 -4.39 18.86 -18.77
C PRO A 463 -3.56 19.47 -19.90
N GLY A 464 -2.27 19.71 -19.69
CA GLY A 464 -1.34 20.18 -20.71
C GLY A 464 -0.80 19.09 -21.63
N SER A 465 -1.11 17.81 -21.36
CA SER A 465 -0.73 16.69 -22.21
C SER A 465 -1.62 16.58 -23.44
N TRP A 466 -1.28 15.66 -24.33
CA TRP A 466 -2.08 15.34 -25.51
C TRP A 466 -3.50 14.83 -25.18
N LEU A 467 -3.73 14.32 -23.96
CA LEU A 467 -5.05 13.86 -23.52
C LEU A 467 -6.07 14.99 -23.31
N GLY A 468 -5.60 16.22 -22.98
CA GLY A 468 -6.48 17.31 -22.60
C GLY A 468 -7.12 17.09 -21.23
N PHE A 469 -8.24 17.75 -20.96
CA PHE A 469 -8.98 17.64 -19.71
C PHE A 469 -9.77 16.33 -19.58
N PRO A 470 -9.95 15.81 -18.34
CA PRO A 470 -10.82 14.66 -18.11
C PRO A 470 -12.28 15.04 -18.37
N THR A 471 -13.01 14.13 -19.04
CA THR A 471 -14.45 14.26 -19.36
C THR A 471 -15.32 13.35 -18.50
N SER A 472 -14.71 12.48 -17.69
CA SER A 472 -15.41 11.67 -16.69
C SER A 472 -14.56 11.47 -15.45
N THR A 473 -15.19 11.11 -14.34
CA THR A 473 -14.53 10.45 -13.20
C THR A 473 -14.21 9.00 -13.56
N GLU A 474 -13.48 8.29 -12.68
CA GLU A 474 -13.18 6.87 -12.83
C GLU A 474 -14.45 6.02 -12.89
N ARG A 475 -14.50 5.10 -13.86
CA ARG A 475 -15.60 4.15 -14.07
C ARG A 475 -15.08 2.71 -13.99
N GLY A 476 -15.87 1.84 -13.37
CA GLY A 476 -15.58 0.41 -13.29
C GLY A 476 -15.96 -0.32 -14.56
N LEU A 477 -15.20 -1.38 -14.90
CA LEU A 477 -15.46 -2.33 -15.96
C LEU A 477 -15.79 -3.70 -15.37
N ALA A 478 -16.49 -4.54 -16.14
CA ALA A 478 -17.02 -5.83 -15.65
C ALA A 478 -15.93 -6.78 -15.12
N ASN A 479 -14.72 -6.70 -15.65
CA ASN A 479 -13.59 -7.57 -15.28
C ASN A 479 -12.67 -6.97 -14.19
N GLY A 480 -13.19 -6.03 -13.38
CA GLY A 480 -12.42 -5.37 -12.32
C GLY A 480 -11.49 -4.27 -12.82
N GLY A 481 -11.43 -4.00 -14.11
CA GLY A 481 -10.71 -2.89 -14.68
C GLY A 481 -11.37 -1.55 -14.37
N ARG A 482 -10.65 -0.47 -14.64
CA ARG A 482 -11.08 0.92 -14.47
C ARG A 482 -10.70 1.72 -15.70
N PHE A 483 -11.44 2.79 -15.97
CA PHE A 483 -11.07 3.75 -17.01
C PHE A 483 -11.59 5.16 -16.72
N VAL A 484 -10.94 6.12 -17.33
CA VAL A 484 -11.35 7.54 -17.37
C VAL A 484 -11.27 8.01 -18.81
N THR A 485 -12.26 8.82 -19.22
CA THR A 485 -12.28 9.45 -20.54
C THR A 485 -11.74 10.87 -20.46
N PHE A 486 -11.02 11.28 -21.50
CA PHE A 486 -10.42 12.60 -21.68
C PHE A 486 -10.86 13.21 -23.04
N GLU A 487 -10.49 14.45 -23.31
CA GLU A 487 -10.87 15.12 -24.57
C GLU A 487 -10.33 14.38 -25.81
N HIS A 488 -9.13 13.78 -25.72
CA HIS A 488 -8.45 13.19 -26.87
C HIS A 488 -8.05 11.71 -26.70
N GLY A 489 -8.53 11.05 -25.65
CA GLY A 489 -8.25 9.63 -25.39
C GLY A 489 -8.87 9.14 -24.10
N ASN A 490 -8.49 7.93 -23.72
CA ASN A 490 -8.89 7.31 -22.47
C ASN A 490 -7.67 6.70 -21.78
N ILE A 491 -7.70 6.58 -20.45
CA ILE A 491 -6.75 5.75 -19.70
C ILE A 491 -7.51 4.55 -19.16
N TYR A 492 -6.99 3.35 -19.44
CA TYR A 492 -7.51 2.07 -18.93
C TYR A 492 -6.52 1.49 -17.93
N TRP A 493 -7.04 0.94 -16.84
CA TRP A 493 -6.23 0.31 -15.80
C TRP A 493 -6.75 -1.07 -15.44
N THR A 494 -5.82 -2.01 -15.27
CA THR A 494 -6.00 -3.26 -14.50
C THR A 494 -4.75 -3.50 -13.66
N LEU A 495 -4.86 -4.36 -12.63
CA LEU A 495 -3.69 -4.73 -11.83
C LEU A 495 -2.59 -5.41 -12.67
N GLN A 496 -2.96 -6.11 -13.75
CA GLN A 496 -2.04 -6.85 -14.60
C GLN A 496 -1.36 -5.98 -15.68
N THR A 497 -2.05 -4.98 -16.18
CA THR A 497 -1.58 -4.17 -17.32
C THR A 497 -1.07 -2.79 -16.94
N ASP A 498 -1.26 -2.39 -15.67
CA ASP A 498 -1.11 -1.01 -15.21
C ASP A 498 -2.08 -0.04 -15.93
N ALA A 499 -1.92 1.27 -15.73
CA ALA A 499 -2.73 2.30 -16.39
C ALA A 499 -2.06 2.71 -17.70
N ILE A 500 -2.78 2.55 -18.81
CA ILE A 500 -2.27 2.80 -20.17
C ILE A 500 -3.18 3.81 -20.88
N ALA A 501 -2.59 4.85 -21.43
CA ALA A 501 -3.29 5.84 -22.22
C ALA A 501 -3.47 5.37 -23.67
N VAL A 502 -4.69 5.57 -24.20
CA VAL A 502 -5.09 5.13 -25.54
C VAL A 502 -5.73 6.30 -26.30
N PRO A 503 -5.20 6.73 -27.46
CA PRO A 503 -5.77 7.78 -28.29
C PRO A 503 -7.20 7.47 -28.75
N THR A 504 -8.04 8.51 -28.90
CA THR A 504 -9.47 8.36 -29.23
C THR A 504 -9.71 7.54 -30.50
N ASP A 505 -8.92 7.72 -31.55
CA ASP A 505 -9.05 6.97 -32.81
C ASP A 505 -8.71 5.50 -32.66
N ILE A 506 -7.74 5.18 -31.81
CA ILE A 506 -7.41 3.79 -31.41
C ILE A 506 -8.53 3.20 -30.56
N VAL A 507 -9.07 3.95 -29.57
CA VAL A 507 -10.23 3.53 -28.75
C VAL A 507 -11.43 3.20 -29.63
N ASN A 508 -11.73 4.05 -30.62
CA ASN A 508 -12.84 3.85 -31.53
C ASN A 508 -12.64 2.58 -32.38
N LYS A 509 -11.44 2.39 -32.94
CA LYS A 509 -11.14 1.20 -33.74
C LYS A 509 -11.14 -0.10 -32.92
N TRP A 510 -10.63 -0.05 -31.67
CA TRP A 510 -10.70 -1.17 -30.74
C TRP A 510 -12.14 -1.52 -30.37
N GLY A 511 -13.04 -0.53 -30.37
CA GLY A 511 -14.47 -0.70 -30.17
C GLY A 511 -15.14 -1.64 -31.17
N ASP A 512 -14.64 -1.74 -32.42
CA ASP A 512 -15.11 -2.71 -33.42
C ASP A 512 -15.03 -4.15 -32.91
N LEU A 513 -14.08 -4.42 -32.02
CA LEU A 513 -13.85 -5.71 -31.36
C LEU A 513 -14.39 -5.76 -29.91
N LYS A 514 -15.32 -4.89 -29.51
CA LYS A 514 -15.98 -4.82 -28.19
C LYS A 514 -15.02 -4.47 -27.02
N TRP A 515 -14.02 -3.66 -27.29
CA TRP A 515 -13.02 -3.18 -26.29
C TRP A 515 -12.40 -4.34 -25.49
N GLU A 516 -12.26 -4.17 -24.17
CA GLU A 516 -11.64 -5.14 -23.25
C GLU A 516 -12.39 -6.49 -23.17
N ASN A 517 -13.65 -6.53 -23.60
CA ASN A 517 -14.44 -7.76 -23.62
C ASN A 517 -14.28 -8.55 -24.92
N GLY A 518 -13.50 -8.02 -25.87
CA GLY A 518 -13.26 -8.65 -27.16
C GLY A 518 -11.91 -9.35 -27.25
N ASP A 519 -11.57 -9.74 -28.48
CA ASP A 519 -10.42 -10.61 -28.76
C ASP A 519 -9.06 -9.97 -28.40
N LEU A 520 -8.95 -8.64 -28.42
CA LEU A 520 -7.69 -7.94 -28.11
C LEU A 520 -7.39 -7.85 -26.62
N GLY A 521 -8.40 -7.88 -25.75
CA GLY A 521 -8.22 -7.62 -24.33
C GLY A 521 -7.80 -6.18 -24.04
N TYR A 522 -7.13 -5.93 -22.91
CA TYR A 522 -6.68 -4.62 -22.46
C TYR A 522 -5.42 -4.13 -23.18
N PRO A 523 -5.20 -2.79 -23.29
CA PRO A 523 -3.90 -2.24 -23.72
C PRO A 523 -2.82 -2.61 -22.71
N VAL A 524 -1.61 -2.91 -23.20
CA VAL A 524 -0.47 -3.35 -22.36
C VAL A 524 0.78 -2.49 -22.52
N ALA A 525 0.77 -1.52 -23.41
CA ALA A 525 1.85 -0.55 -23.60
C ALA A 525 1.27 0.73 -24.20
N GLU A 526 1.94 1.86 -23.95
CA GLU A 526 1.65 3.12 -24.60
C GLU A 526 1.79 3.02 -26.12
N ALA A 527 1.03 3.84 -26.86
CA ALA A 527 1.15 3.94 -28.31
C ALA A 527 2.55 4.42 -28.69
N THR A 528 3.19 3.73 -29.63
CA THR A 528 4.50 4.11 -30.17
C THR A 528 4.34 4.71 -31.56
N GLU A 529 5.01 5.85 -31.80
CA GLU A 529 5.03 6.50 -33.10
C GLU A 529 6.11 5.86 -34.00
N HIS A 530 5.77 5.67 -35.27
CA HIS A 530 6.72 5.31 -36.32
C HIS A 530 6.30 5.95 -37.65
N ASN A 531 7.20 6.72 -38.26
CA ASN A 531 6.99 7.37 -39.58
C ASN A 531 5.64 8.11 -39.69
N GLY A 532 5.19 8.78 -38.63
CA GLY A 532 3.93 9.54 -38.59
C GLY A 532 2.68 8.72 -38.35
N GLY A 533 2.79 7.41 -38.13
CA GLY A 533 1.71 6.54 -37.67
C GLY A 533 1.88 6.10 -36.24
N LEU A 534 0.89 5.38 -35.67
CA LEU A 534 0.91 4.86 -34.30
C LEU A 534 0.71 3.35 -34.28
N VAL A 535 1.33 2.69 -33.32
CA VAL A 535 1.11 1.27 -33.00
C VAL A 535 0.84 1.16 -31.51
N GLN A 536 -0.36 0.71 -31.13
CA GLN A 536 -0.74 0.41 -29.76
C GLN A 536 -0.80 -1.10 -29.55
N LYS A 537 -0.11 -1.60 -28.52
CA LYS A 537 -0.12 -3.03 -28.19
C LYS A 537 -1.22 -3.33 -27.17
N PHE A 538 -1.93 -4.42 -27.42
CA PHE A 538 -2.94 -5.02 -26.54
C PHE A 538 -2.49 -6.40 -26.09
N GLN A 539 -3.22 -7.03 -25.16
CA GLN A 539 -2.90 -8.37 -24.66
C GLN A 539 -2.76 -9.39 -25.80
N ASN A 540 -3.66 -9.35 -26.78
CA ASN A 540 -3.73 -10.35 -27.84
C ASN A 540 -3.58 -9.75 -29.25
N GLY A 541 -2.92 -8.61 -29.40
CA GLY A 541 -2.70 -8.02 -30.72
C GLY A 541 -2.34 -6.54 -30.70
N TYR A 542 -2.71 -5.86 -31.74
CA TYR A 542 -2.39 -4.46 -31.98
C TYR A 542 -3.56 -3.70 -32.58
N VAL A 543 -3.66 -2.41 -32.29
CA VAL A 543 -4.40 -1.44 -33.09
C VAL A 543 -3.39 -0.42 -33.62
N THR A 544 -3.49 -0.10 -34.89
CA THR A 544 -2.56 0.81 -35.57
C THR A 544 -3.31 1.94 -36.25
N ARG A 545 -2.68 3.11 -36.30
CA ARG A 545 -3.05 4.22 -37.19
C ARG A 545 -1.90 4.45 -38.17
N ASN A 546 -2.13 4.27 -39.45
CA ASN A 546 -1.10 4.55 -40.45
C ASN A 546 -0.88 6.08 -40.65
N PRO A 547 0.19 6.51 -41.34
CA PRO A 547 0.46 7.93 -41.57
C PRO A 547 -0.63 8.69 -42.34
N LYS A 548 -1.54 7.97 -43.02
CA LYS A 548 -2.68 8.54 -43.75
C LYS A 548 -3.94 8.64 -42.88
N GLY A 549 -3.86 8.21 -41.61
CA GLY A 549 -4.96 8.26 -40.62
C GLY A 549 -5.91 7.07 -40.65
N ALA A 550 -5.65 6.01 -41.44
CA ALA A 550 -6.46 4.80 -41.41
C ALA A 550 -6.10 3.92 -40.21
N ASN A 551 -7.11 3.46 -39.52
CA ASN A 551 -6.99 2.60 -38.33
C ASN A 551 -7.35 1.15 -38.64
N ASN A 552 -6.47 0.22 -38.26
CA ASN A 552 -6.69 -1.22 -38.44
C ASN A 552 -6.26 -1.97 -37.17
N TRP A 553 -6.97 -3.04 -36.84
CA TRP A 553 -6.54 -3.97 -35.79
C TRP A 553 -5.83 -5.18 -36.40
N VAL A 554 -4.91 -5.78 -35.63
CA VAL A 554 -4.21 -7.04 -35.95
C VAL A 554 -4.36 -7.95 -34.74
N ARG A 555 -4.83 -9.19 -34.93
CA ARG A 555 -5.11 -10.12 -33.84
C ARG A 555 -4.60 -11.54 -34.12
N GLY A 556 -4.68 -12.40 -33.10
CA GLY A 556 -4.39 -13.84 -33.23
C GLY A 556 -2.98 -14.15 -33.74
N ALA A 557 -2.86 -15.20 -34.54
CA ALA A 557 -1.58 -15.66 -35.10
C ALA A 557 -0.94 -14.63 -36.04
N ILE A 558 -1.77 -13.85 -36.76
CA ILE A 558 -1.28 -12.77 -37.62
C ILE A 558 -0.62 -11.67 -36.77
N ALA A 559 -1.20 -11.34 -35.59
CA ALA A 559 -0.59 -10.38 -34.67
C ALA A 559 0.71 -10.89 -34.06
N THR A 560 0.80 -12.17 -33.73
CA THR A 560 2.03 -12.80 -33.27
C THR A 560 3.13 -12.65 -34.32
N LYS A 561 2.83 -13.01 -35.56
CA LYS A 561 3.78 -12.86 -36.69
C LYS A 561 4.17 -11.39 -36.92
N TYR A 562 3.21 -10.47 -36.90
CA TYR A 562 3.46 -9.04 -37.04
C TYR A 562 4.37 -8.49 -35.93
N GLY A 563 4.18 -8.96 -34.70
CA GLY A 563 5.07 -8.63 -33.56
C GLY A 563 6.49 -9.18 -33.75
N GLU A 564 6.67 -10.43 -34.19
CA GLU A 564 7.96 -11.03 -34.51
C GLU A 564 8.73 -10.22 -35.58
N LEU A 565 8.01 -9.67 -36.56
CA LEU A 565 8.54 -8.80 -37.60
C LEU A 565 8.83 -7.36 -37.12
N GLN A 566 8.62 -7.03 -35.84
CA GLN A 566 8.79 -5.69 -35.25
C GLN A 566 7.72 -4.67 -35.74
N THR A 567 6.53 -5.13 -36.05
CA THR A 567 5.36 -4.33 -36.42
C THR A 567 5.62 -3.37 -37.61
N ALA A 568 5.12 -2.13 -37.55
CA ALA A 568 5.29 -1.13 -38.60
C ALA A 568 6.75 -0.73 -38.89
N LYS A 569 7.69 -1.09 -38.00
CA LYS A 569 9.15 -0.86 -38.21
C LYS A 569 9.74 -1.83 -39.22
N SER A 570 9.06 -2.92 -39.53
CA SER A 570 9.49 -3.90 -40.48
C SER A 570 9.30 -3.42 -41.94
N LYS A 571 9.88 -4.17 -42.87
CA LYS A 571 9.67 -3.97 -44.31
C LYS A 571 8.18 -4.10 -44.71
N LEU A 572 7.36 -4.81 -43.91
CA LEU A 572 5.95 -5.03 -44.19
C LEU A 572 5.13 -3.73 -44.06
N GLY A 573 5.49 -2.86 -43.13
CA GLY A 573 4.81 -1.59 -42.89
C GLY A 573 3.52 -1.73 -42.06
N TYR A 574 2.64 -0.76 -42.20
CA TYR A 574 1.33 -0.72 -41.54
C TYR A 574 0.31 -1.64 -42.20
N PRO A 575 -0.64 -2.21 -41.43
CA PRO A 575 -1.80 -2.89 -42.03
C PRO A 575 -2.67 -1.89 -42.80
N THR A 576 -3.13 -2.31 -43.97
CA THR A 576 -4.01 -1.52 -44.86
C THR A 576 -5.45 -2.02 -44.85
N SER A 577 -5.68 -3.18 -44.24
CA SER A 577 -7.01 -3.72 -43.98
C SER A 577 -7.05 -4.36 -42.59
N ASP A 578 -8.26 -4.63 -42.10
CA ASP A 578 -8.46 -5.60 -41.02
C ASP A 578 -8.30 -7.03 -41.56
N GLU A 579 -8.15 -8.02 -40.68
CA GLU A 579 -8.07 -9.44 -41.01
C GLU A 579 -9.32 -9.87 -41.79
N LYS A 580 -9.09 -10.60 -42.90
CA LYS A 580 -10.12 -11.17 -43.75
C LYS A 580 -10.10 -12.69 -43.62
N SER A 581 -11.27 -13.26 -43.30
CA SER A 581 -11.44 -14.71 -43.30
C SER A 581 -11.49 -15.22 -44.74
N ILE A 582 -10.79 -16.31 -45.03
CA ILE A 582 -10.74 -17.01 -46.31
C ILE A 582 -10.90 -18.51 -46.08
N ASN A 583 -11.10 -19.29 -47.14
CA ASN A 583 -11.35 -20.72 -47.03
C ASN A 583 -10.19 -21.45 -46.33
N GLY A 584 -10.46 -21.94 -45.13
CA GLY A 584 -9.48 -22.67 -44.32
C GLY A 584 -8.48 -21.82 -43.55
N GLY A 585 -8.63 -20.49 -43.55
CA GLY A 585 -7.70 -19.61 -42.85
C GLY A 585 -8.12 -18.14 -42.84
N ALA A 586 -7.11 -17.27 -42.74
CA ALA A 586 -7.24 -15.80 -42.75
C ALA A 586 -6.04 -15.16 -43.38
N PHE A 587 -6.20 -13.92 -43.83
CA PHE A 587 -5.09 -13.08 -44.23
C PHE A 587 -5.33 -11.62 -43.87
N GLN A 588 -4.27 -10.86 -43.84
CA GLN A 588 -4.33 -9.40 -43.62
C GLN A 588 -3.36 -8.69 -44.57
N GLU A 589 -3.85 -7.58 -45.16
CA GLU A 589 -3.09 -6.76 -46.08
C GLU A 589 -2.28 -5.67 -45.32
N PHE A 590 -1.04 -5.48 -45.77
CA PHE A 590 -0.12 -4.48 -45.27
C PHE A 590 0.43 -3.64 -46.44
N GLU A 591 1.19 -2.58 -46.14
CA GLU A 591 1.68 -1.67 -47.15
C GLU A 591 2.55 -2.37 -48.24
N ASN A 592 3.34 -3.36 -47.84
CA ASN A 592 4.31 -3.99 -48.76
C ASN A 592 4.18 -5.51 -48.87
N GLY A 593 3.04 -6.09 -48.44
CA GLY A 593 2.80 -7.53 -48.50
C GLY A 593 1.60 -7.94 -47.69
N ASN A 594 1.43 -9.22 -47.46
CA ASN A 594 0.37 -9.81 -46.68
C ASN A 594 0.91 -10.82 -45.67
N ILE A 595 0.18 -11.06 -44.59
CA ILE A 595 0.37 -12.22 -43.72
C ILE A 595 -0.82 -13.13 -43.96
N TYR A 596 -0.55 -14.39 -44.33
CA TYR A 596 -1.53 -15.47 -44.48
C TYR A 596 -1.41 -16.43 -43.31
N TRP A 597 -2.54 -16.89 -42.81
CA TRP A 597 -2.61 -17.88 -41.74
C TRP A 597 -3.58 -19.00 -42.06
N SER A 598 -3.18 -20.24 -41.73
CA SER A 598 -4.09 -21.37 -41.62
C SER A 598 -3.74 -22.23 -40.38
N PRO A 599 -4.67 -23.05 -39.85
CA PRO A 599 -4.38 -23.97 -38.76
C PRO A 599 -3.26 -24.96 -39.07
N ALA A 600 -3.09 -25.31 -40.36
CA ALA A 600 -2.12 -26.30 -40.83
C ALA A 600 -0.73 -25.73 -41.03
N THR A 601 -0.59 -24.44 -41.36
CA THR A 601 0.70 -23.82 -41.74
C THR A 601 1.23 -22.82 -40.73
N GLY A 602 0.38 -22.24 -39.87
CA GLY A 602 0.72 -21.06 -39.08
C GLY A 602 0.62 -19.77 -39.89
N ALA A 603 1.14 -18.67 -39.35
CA ALA A 603 1.13 -17.37 -40.01
C ALA A 603 2.45 -17.08 -40.70
N HIS A 604 2.40 -16.72 -41.99
CA HIS A 604 3.58 -16.46 -42.82
C HIS A 604 3.44 -15.18 -43.64
N VAL A 605 4.56 -14.44 -43.77
CA VAL A 605 4.61 -13.21 -44.57
C VAL A 605 4.99 -13.50 -46.02
N ILE A 606 4.27 -12.84 -46.94
CA ILE A 606 4.62 -12.77 -48.37
C ILE A 606 4.57 -11.31 -48.81
N TYR A 607 5.69 -10.83 -49.41
CA TYR A 607 5.83 -9.44 -49.89
C TYR A 607 5.27 -9.28 -51.32
N TYR A 608 4.73 -8.11 -51.61
CA TYR A 608 4.30 -7.78 -52.98
C TYR A 608 5.52 -7.78 -53.92
N GLY A 609 5.40 -8.46 -55.05
CA GLY A 609 6.43 -8.66 -56.05
C GLY A 609 6.04 -9.71 -57.04
N ASP A 610 7.00 -10.18 -57.84
CA ASP A 610 6.75 -11.14 -58.94
C ASP A 610 6.27 -12.52 -58.41
N ILE A 611 6.80 -12.97 -57.27
CA ILE A 611 6.36 -14.22 -56.61
C ILE A 611 4.92 -14.10 -56.17
N TYR A 612 4.51 -13.00 -55.55
CA TYR A 612 3.13 -12.78 -55.13
C TYR A 612 2.15 -12.79 -56.32
N LYS A 613 2.57 -12.15 -57.46
CA LYS A 613 1.78 -12.16 -58.69
C LYS A 613 1.66 -13.56 -59.27
N ALA A 614 2.80 -14.29 -59.40
CA ALA A 614 2.83 -15.65 -59.91
C ALA A 614 1.94 -16.59 -59.08
N TRP A 615 1.97 -16.48 -57.75
CA TRP A 615 1.10 -17.23 -56.87
C TRP A 615 -0.39 -16.83 -57.05
N GLY A 616 -0.66 -15.55 -57.28
CA GLY A 616 -2.02 -15.06 -57.60
C GLY A 616 -2.56 -15.62 -58.93
N GLU A 617 -1.73 -15.72 -59.95
CA GLU A 617 -2.08 -16.34 -61.22
C GLU A 617 -2.41 -17.84 -61.08
N LYS A 618 -1.91 -18.47 -60.03
CA LYS A 618 -2.20 -19.87 -59.66
C LYS A 618 -3.38 -20.02 -58.69
N GLY A 619 -4.11 -18.92 -58.35
CA GLY A 619 -5.30 -18.93 -57.51
C GLY A 619 -5.05 -18.75 -55.99
N TYR A 620 -3.87 -18.20 -55.62
CA TYR A 620 -3.48 -17.98 -54.22
C TYR A 620 -3.62 -19.26 -53.35
N GLU A 621 -4.11 -19.13 -52.14
CA GLU A 621 -4.30 -20.25 -51.18
C GLU A 621 -5.31 -21.30 -51.63
N GLN A 622 -6.18 -20.98 -52.59
CA GLN A 622 -7.16 -21.91 -53.15
C GLN A 622 -6.63 -22.68 -54.37
N GLY A 623 -5.47 -22.23 -54.88
CA GLY A 623 -4.83 -22.84 -56.02
C GLY A 623 -3.91 -23.99 -55.66
N GLU A 624 -3.17 -24.45 -56.64
CA GLU A 624 -2.31 -25.65 -56.59
C GLU A 624 -1.15 -25.57 -55.59
N TYR A 625 -0.78 -24.35 -55.16
CA TYR A 625 0.30 -24.12 -54.18
C TYR A 625 -0.23 -24.11 -52.75
N GLY A 626 -1.51 -23.79 -52.51
CA GLY A 626 -2.05 -23.68 -51.16
C GLY A 626 -1.45 -22.54 -50.36
N TYR A 627 -1.51 -22.64 -49.03
CA TYR A 627 -1.00 -21.65 -48.09
C TYR A 627 0.55 -21.62 -48.01
N PRO A 628 1.16 -20.45 -47.73
CA PRO A 628 2.60 -20.38 -47.42
C PRO A 628 2.92 -21.23 -46.18
N THR A 629 4.08 -21.89 -46.20
CA THR A 629 4.64 -22.71 -45.10
C THR A 629 5.97 -22.16 -44.56
N SER A 630 6.50 -21.07 -45.18
CA SER A 630 7.66 -20.31 -44.69
C SER A 630 7.44 -18.81 -44.90
N ASP A 631 8.17 -18.02 -44.14
CA ASP A 631 8.25 -16.58 -44.37
C ASP A 631 9.08 -16.27 -45.62
N GLN A 632 8.70 -15.24 -46.36
CA GLN A 632 9.53 -14.64 -47.41
C GLN A 632 10.40 -13.55 -46.80
N GLU A 633 11.72 -13.61 -46.97
CA GLU A 633 12.66 -12.63 -46.40
C GLU A 633 12.61 -11.27 -47.11
N SER A 634 12.28 -11.25 -48.40
CA SER A 634 12.16 -10.05 -49.23
C SER A 634 11.31 -10.33 -50.47
N ALA A 635 10.85 -9.28 -51.16
CA ALA A 635 10.06 -9.40 -52.39
C ALA A 635 10.74 -10.24 -53.53
N SER A 636 12.06 -10.34 -53.48
CA SER A 636 12.86 -11.16 -54.41
C SER A 636 13.39 -12.46 -53.82
N GLY A 637 13.03 -12.76 -52.54
CA GLY A 637 13.40 -14.00 -51.84
C GLY A 637 12.58 -15.21 -52.29
N SER A 638 12.96 -16.39 -51.78
CA SER A 638 12.15 -17.61 -52.00
C SER A 638 11.11 -17.78 -50.91
N ILE A 639 10.05 -18.52 -51.21
CA ILE A 639 8.98 -18.90 -50.24
C ILE A 639 8.50 -20.32 -50.57
N THR A 640 8.23 -21.08 -49.51
CA THR A 640 7.61 -22.41 -49.62
C THR A 640 6.14 -22.35 -49.34
N PHE A 641 5.38 -23.20 -50.05
CA PHE A 641 3.94 -23.38 -49.91
C PHE A 641 3.64 -24.86 -49.66
N GLN A 642 2.39 -25.17 -49.32
CA GLN A 642 1.95 -26.56 -49.16
C GLN A 642 2.21 -27.41 -50.38
N GLY A 643 2.04 -26.87 -51.59
CA GLY A 643 2.19 -27.57 -52.87
C GLY A 643 3.50 -27.37 -53.59
N GLY A 644 4.50 -26.68 -53.00
CA GLY A 644 5.80 -26.45 -53.64
C GLY A 644 6.54 -25.22 -53.17
N LYS A 645 7.45 -24.72 -53.98
CA LYS A 645 8.31 -23.57 -53.66
C LYS A 645 8.36 -22.59 -54.87
N MET A 646 8.37 -21.32 -54.58
CA MET A 646 8.66 -20.27 -55.58
C MET A 646 9.91 -19.50 -55.18
N SER A 647 10.76 -19.19 -56.14
CA SER A 647 11.96 -18.41 -55.97
C SER A 647 12.17 -17.47 -57.14
N GLN A 648 12.88 -16.36 -56.95
CA GLN A 648 13.21 -15.41 -58.00
C GLN A 648 14.68 -15.51 -58.35
N SER A 649 15.00 -15.66 -59.64
CA SER A 649 16.37 -15.66 -60.16
C SER A 649 16.40 -14.92 -61.51
N ASN A 650 17.32 -13.97 -61.64
CA ASN A 650 17.49 -13.15 -62.84
C ASN A 650 16.20 -12.48 -63.36
N GLY A 651 15.36 -12.00 -62.43
CA GLY A 651 14.10 -11.32 -62.74
C GLY A 651 12.97 -12.26 -63.20
N LYS A 652 13.14 -13.59 -63.09
CA LYS A 652 12.10 -14.58 -63.40
C LYS A 652 11.76 -15.40 -62.18
N VAL A 653 10.48 -15.68 -62.03
CA VAL A 653 10.00 -16.61 -61.00
C VAL A 653 10.25 -18.05 -61.47
N ARG A 654 10.89 -18.81 -60.59
CA ARG A 654 11.07 -20.25 -60.73
C ARG A 654 10.08 -20.97 -59.83
N GLU A 655 9.31 -21.86 -60.36
CA GLU A 655 8.31 -22.66 -59.69
C GLU A 655 8.81 -24.10 -59.54
N GLU A 656 8.77 -24.65 -58.34
CA GLU A 656 9.09 -26.03 -58.01
C GLU A 656 7.87 -26.63 -57.29
N ARG A 657 7.36 -27.76 -57.74
CA ARG A 657 6.24 -28.49 -57.10
C ARG A 657 6.75 -29.69 -56.31
N ASN A 658 6.03 -30.04 -55.26
CA ASN A 658 6.30 -31.24 -54.46
C ASN A 658 5.99 -32.49 -55.24
#